data_56a58d4e683086671208809623a6d161
#
_entry.id   56a58d4e683086671208809623a6d161
#
_cell.length_a   1.000
_cell.length_b   1.000
_cell.length_c   1.000
_cell.angle_alpha   90.00
_cell.angle_beta   90.00
_cell.angle_gamma   90.00
#
_symmetry.space_group_name_H-M   'P 1'
#
loop_
_entity.id
_entity.type
_entity.pdbx_description
1 polymer ?
#
loop_
_entity_poly.entity_id
_entity_poly.type
_entity_poly.pdbx_seq_one_letter_code
_entity_poly.pdbx_strand_id
1 'polypeptide(L)'
;MRNNNFVRVAVATAVAAIIFVTGSAAQAAPGKTLQAFASEREISDLFKRWAEETRRREGESRSMQGFQDSAAMGALSSAAQPAAKAAEAAADSITNVQHAGVDEGGIVKRHGDTLVILRRGRLFTVKVGGDELAPVSVADAFGSGVSPHGAWYDEMLISGSTIAVIGYSYERGGTEIGLFEISDSGRLRYRETYHLRSNDYYSSRNYASRLIGSKLVFYTPLYLNPFAGDPWGSFPAFRRWRPGVTAAEFKPIAPATRIYRTDEPLDPWQGVALHTVTVCDLAKPQLNCESTAVMGAPGRVFYVSGGSVYVWTTQGRRNRAALAAASGSAVFRIPLDGAAPTALKVAGSPIDQFSFLEGADNHLNVLVRSDGRGDGMWAAERNAGDFALLRVSLDSFSDGKDSAPAESYKALPRPSGHAVQNRYVGSYLMYGVGAGWNRAQRTLYSQVYAVRYADDSKAHEIPLAHGVDRIEPLGANAVVIGSDGRDLHFTSVRLAATPSVQDRYTRLNAAQGETRSHGFYYKPDSDNAGFVGLPIVGGGRAGSRQLRENSAAVLFLRNQSLRLTELGALDSRPEANANDGCRASCVDWYGNSRPIFVNNRVFALMGYEIVEGRLSGNQLAEVQRVSFSPVTVSLAR
;
A
#
# COMPACT_ATOMS: atom_id res chain seq x y z
N MET A 1 -4.69 94.07 -16.19
CA MET A 1 -5.85 94.25 -15.26
C MET A 1 -6.37 92.86 -14.89
N ARG A 2 -6.01 92.43 -13.80
CA ARG A 2 -6.77 92.09 -12.57
C ARG A 2 -8.22 91.58 -12.83
N ASN A 3 -8.46 90.31 -12.54
CA ASN A 3 -9.48 89.92 -11.54
C ASN A 3 -9.31 88.47 -11.02
N ASN A 4 -9.19 88.37 -9.73
CA ASN A 4 -9.23 87.12 -8.94
C ASN A 4 -10.71 86.65 -8.79
N ASN A 5 -10.93 85.34 -8.91
CA ASN A 5 -12.11 84.74 -8.33
C ASN A 5 -11.67 83.51 -7.57
N PHE A 6 -11.86 83.56 -6.24
CA PHE A 6 -11.77 82.46 -5.28
C PHE A 6 -12.95 81.52 -5.44
N VAL A 7 -12.69 80.27 -5.70
CA VAL A 7 -13.70 79.19 -5.56
C VAL A 7 -13.44 78.45 -4.24
N ARG A 8 -14.39 78.50 -3.33
CA ARG A 8 -14.39 77.73 -2.08
C ARG A 8 -14.73 76.29 -2.40
N VAL A 9 -13.83 75.36 -2.08
CA VAL A 9 -14.12 73.92 -2.05
C VAL A 9 -14.61 73.55 -0.66
N ALA A 10 -15.86 73.08 -0.58
CA ALA A 10 -16.42 72.48 0.60
C ALA A 10 -15.99 71.01 0.68
N VAL A 11 -15.27 70.62 1.73
CA VAL A 11 -14.92 69.22 2.03
C VAL A 11 -16.07 68.62 2.77
N ALA A 12 -16.80 67.72 2.12
CA ALA A 12 -17.81 66.85 2.76
C ALA A 12 -17.11 65.58 3.29
N THR A 13 -17.01 65.44 4.59
CA THR A 13 -16.50 64.25 5.28
C THR A 13 -17.57 63.21 5.33
N ALA A 14 -17.50 62.19 4.46
CA ALA A 14 -18.36 61.00 4.55
C ALA A 14 -17.74 60.01 5.55
N VAL A 15 -18.39 59.86 6.69
CA VAL A 15 -18.08 58.79 7.66
C VAL A 15 -18.71 57.49 7.16
N ALA A 16 -17.92 56.60 6.60
CA ALA A 16 -18.33 55.25 6.26
C ALA A 16 -18.34 54.38 7.53
N ALA A 17 -19.48 54.05 8.05
CA ALA A 17 -19.66 53.07 9.11
C ALA A 17 -19.43 51.65 8.52
N ILE A 18 -18.26 51.06 8.81
CA ILE A 18 -17.98 49.66 8.48
C ILE A 18 -18.72 48.78 9.51
N ILE A 19 -19.82 48.21 9.11
CA ILE A 19 -20.52 47.17 9.87
C ILE A 19 -19.68 45.89 9.72
N PHE A 20 -18.89 45.54 10.73
CA PHE A 20 -18.33 44.20 10.86
C PHE A 20 -19.48 43.21 11.13
N VAL A 21 -19.95 42.53 10.10
CA VAL A 21 -20.71 41.31 10.25
C VAL A 21 -19.75 40.23 10.69
N THR A 22 -19.64 40.01 12.00
CA THR A 22 -19.02 38.82 12.57
C THR A 22 -19.91 37.63 12.23
N GLY A 23 -19.67 37.04 11.07
CA GLY A 23 -20.21 35.73 10.74
C GLY A 23 -19.60 34.72 11.72
N SER A 24 -20.35 34.39 12.78
CA SER A 24 -20.02 33.20 13.56
C SER A 24 -20.09 32.02 12.61
N ALA A 25 -18.95 31.51 12.16
CA ALA A 25 -18.89 30.20 11.58
C ALA A 25 -19.48 29.25 12.62
N ALA A 26 -20.68 28.74 12.36
CA ALA A 26 -21.28 27.70 13.17
C ALA A 26 -20.29 26.52 13.13
N GLN A 27 -19.55 26.34 14.21
CA GLN A 27 -18.76 25.14 14.40
C GLN A 27 -19.76 23.99 14.38
N ALA A 28 -19.69 23.16 13.35
CA ALA A 28 -20.49 21.94 13.28
C ALA A 28 -20.24 21.18 14.60
N ALA A 29 -21.32 20.73 15.22
CA ALA A 29 -21.22 19.91 16.43
C ALA A 29 -20.26 18.74 16.14
N PRO A 30 -19.34 18.40 17.07
CA PRO A 30 -18.41 17.31 16.84
C PRO A 30 -19.22 16.06 16.47
N GLY A 31 -18.96 15.51 15.28
CA GLY A 31 -19.61 14.30 14.78
C GLY A 31 -19.45 13.17 15.80
N LYS A 32 -20.42 12.26 15.89
CA LYS A 32 -20.28 11.07 16.74
C LYS A 32 -19.08 10.26 16.29
N THR A 33 -18.29 9.78 17.23
CA THR A 33 -17.10 8.94 17.00
C THR A 33 -17.28 7.58 17.65
N LEU A 34 -16.42 6.63 17.30
CA LEU A 34 -16.35 5.35 18.00
C LEU A 34 -16.09 5.53 19.49
N GLN A 35 -16.56 4.56 20.28
CA GLN A 35 -16.39 4.57 21.72
C GLN A 35 -15.06 3.92 22.10
N ALA A 36 -14.20 4.67 22.80
CA ALA A 36 -13.01 4.12 23.42
C ALA A 36 -13.37 3.32 24.69
N PHE A 37 -12.52 2.38 25.08
CA PHE A 37 -12.60 1.79 26.41
C PHE A 37 -12.18 2.80 27.47
N ALA A 38 -12.94 2.85 28.56
CA ALA A 38 -12.69 3.80 29.64
C ALA A 38 -11.46 3.39 30.49
N SER A 39 -11.13 2.11 30.55
CA SER A 39 -10.04 1.58 31.36
C SER A 39 -9.58 0.19 30.91
N GLU A 40 -8.39 -0.20 31.32
CA GLU A 40 -7.87 -1.56 31.15
C GLU A 40 -8.74 -2.62 31.83
N ARG A 41 -9.40 -2.26 32.94
CA ARG A 41 -10.34 -3.15 33.63
C ARG A 41 -11.54 -3.50 32.74
N GLU A 42 -12.08 -2.52 32.02
CA GLU A 42 -13.21 -2.76 31.09
C GLU A 42 -12.83 -3.75 29.98
N ILE A 43 -11.62 -3.64 29.44
CA ILE A 43 -11.08 -4.62 28.46
C ILE A 43 -10.95 -6.00 29.11
N SER A 44 -10.35 -6.08 30.29
CA SER A 44 -10.18 -7.37 31.01
C SER A 44 -11.53 -8.02 31.32
N ASP A 45 -12.52 -7.25 31.70
CA ASP A 45 -13.87 -7.78 31.99
C ASP A 45 -14.60 -8.23 30.71
N LEU A 46 -14.33 -7.63 29.56
CA LEU A 46 -14.80 -8.12 28.26
C LEU A 46 -14.21 -9.51 27.95
N PHE A 47 -12.90 -9.68 28.10
CA PHE A 47 -12.24 -10.98 27.85
C PHE A 47 -12.70 -12.07 28.83
N LYS A 48 -12.92 -11.73 30.09
CA LYS A 48 -13.50 -12.67 31.07
C LYS A 48 -14.89 -13.17 30.63
N ARG A 49 -15.77 -12.25 30.20
CA ARG A 49 -17.10 -12.62 29.69
C ARG A 49 -17.00 -13.55 28.48
N TRP A 50 -16.10 -13.27 27.53
CA TRP A 50 -15.87 -14.13 26.37
C TRP A 50 -15.35 -15.52 26.77
N ALA A 51 -14.41 -15.58 27.70
CA ALA A 51 -13.89 -16.87 28.22
C ALA A 51 -14.96 -17.66 28.97
N GLU A 52 -15.86 -17.02 29.73
CA GLU A 52 -16.98 -17.67 30.43
C GLU A 52 -18.03 -18.18 29.45
N GLU A 53 -18.41 -17.37 28.45
CA GLU A 53 -19.35 -17.79 27.42
C GLU A 53 -18.82 -18.99 26.62
N THR A 54 -17.52 -19.02 26.35
CA THR A 54 -16.86 -20.14 25.68
C THR A 54 -16.95 -21.40 26.49
N ARG A 55 -16.58 -21.34 27.76
CA ARG A 55 -16.68 -22.51 28.67
C ARG A 55 -18.11 -23.05 28.76
N ARG A 56 -19.10 -22.16 28.75
CA ARG A 56 -20.52 -22.55 28.73
C ARG A 56 -20.86 -23.30 27.44
N ARG A 57 -20.53 -22.76 26.27
CA ARG A 57 -20.80 -23.37 24.95
C ARG A 57 -20.06 -24.69 24.77
N GLU A 58 -18.82 -24.83 25.26
CA GLU A 58 -18.07 -26.08 25.25
C GLU A 58 -18.71 -27.14 26.16
N GLY A 59 -19.24 -26.73 27.31
CA GLY A 59 -20.00 -27.60 28.21
C GLY A 59 -21.28 -28.11 27.55
N GLU A 60 -22.03 -27.23 26.89
CA GLU A 60 -23.24 -27.58 26.14
C GLU A 60 -22.92 -28.47 24.93
N SER A 61 -21.80 -28.22 24.21
CA SER A 61 -21.36 -28.99 23.05
C SER A 61 -20.89 -30.40 23.46
N ARG A 62 -20.16 -30.53 24.56
CA ARG A 62 -19.75 -31.85 25.11
C ARG A 62 -20.93 -32.73 25.53
N SER A 63 -22.03 -32.10 25.92
CA SER A 63 -23.27 -32.83 26.20
C SER A 63 -24.00 -33.31 24.94
N MET A 64 -23.69 -32.76 23.78
CA MET A 64 -24.31 -33.08 22.46
C MET A 64 -23.40 -33.85 21.50
N GLN A 65 -22.10 -33.95 21.75
CA GLN A 65 -21.15 -34.60 20.84
C GLN A 65 -20.57 -35.88 21.37
N GLY A 66 -21.23 -36.96 21.03
CA GLY A 66 -20.52 -38.17 20.66
C GLY A 66 -20.43 -38.27 19.15
N PHE A 67 -19.63 -37.48 18.46
CA PHE A 67 -19.08 -37.76 17.11
C PHE A 67 -18.45 -36.56 16.41
N GLN A 68 -17.19 -36.77 16.08
CA GLN A 68 -16.39 -36.25 14.92
C GLN A 68 -15.58 -34.97 15.02
N ASP A 69 -14.31 -35.22 14.66
CA ASP A 69 -13.08 -34.46 14.62
C ASP A 69 -12.96 -33.30 13.62
N SER A 70 -12.16 -32.37 14.08
CA SER A 70 -11.09 -31.55 13.46
C SER A 70 -11.23 -30.90 12.06
N ALA A 71 -10.96 -29.60 12.00
CA ALA A 71 -10.36 -28.94 10.85
C ALA A 71 -9.59 -27.68 11.28
N ALA A 72 -8.43 -27.52 10.64
CA ALA A 72 -7.40 -26.55 10.89
C ALA A 72 -7.76 -25.10 10.52
N MET A 73 -7.16 -24.16 11.25
CA MET A 73 -7.23 -22.73 10.98
C MET A 73 -6.11 -22.27 10.04
N GLY A 74 -6.46 -21.52 9.01
CA GLY A 74 -5.55 -20.75 8.18
C GLY A 74 -5.66 -19.26 8.51
N ALA A 75 -4.54 -18.61 8.76
CA ALA A 75 -4.46 -17.19 9.04
C ALA A 75 -4.58 -16.36 7.77
N LEU A 76 -5.23 -15.21 7.85
CA LEU A 76 -5.41 -14.26 6.74
C LEU A 76 -5.02 -12.85 7.17
N SER A 77 -4.36 -12.13 6.29
CA SER A 77 -4.04 -10.70 6.41
C SER A 77 -4.33 -9.96 5.10
N SER A 78 -4.54 -8.86 5.02
CA SER A 78 -5.04 -7.49 5.08
C SER A 78 -4.55 -6.61 3.93
N ALA A 79 -5.07 -5.43 3.73
CA ALA A 79 -4.40 -4.19 3.46
C ALA A 79 -5.19 -3.03 2.87
N ALA A 80 -4.75 -1.90 2.72
CA ALA A 80 -5.10 -0.61 2.67
C ALA A 80 -4.95 0.49 1.71
N GLN A 81 -5.52 1.62 1.53
CA GLN A 81 -5.11 3.04 1.53
C GLN A 81 -5.84 4.03 0.58
N PRO A 82 -5.52 5.31 0.41
CA PRO A 82 -5.20 6.56 1.03
C PRO A 82 -5.88 7.85 0.50
N ALA A 83 -5.38 9.07 0.77
CA ALA A 83 -5.80 10.30 0.12
C ALA A 83 -4.89 11.52 0.13
N ALA A 84 -5.26 12.57 -0.50
CA ALA A 84 -4.55 13.61 -1.20
C ALA A 84 -4.11 14.84 -0.37
N LYS A 85 -3.00 15.39 -0.73
CA LYS A 85 -2.42 16.71 -0.92
C LYS A 85 -1.00 16.85 -0.41
N ALA A 86 -0.02 16.66 -1.27
CA ALA A 86 1.28 17.31 -1.19
C ALA A 86 1.95 17.23 -2.58
N ALA A 87 1.70 18.21 -3.44
CA ALA A 87 2.19 18.20 -4.81
C ALA A 87 3.68 18.55 -4.96
N GLU A 88 4.39 18.94 -3.92
CA GLU A 88 5.80 19.36 -4.00
C GLU A 88 6.85 18.30 -3.62
N ALA A 89 6.46 17.23 -2.92
CA ALA A 89 7.40 16.16 -2.56
C ALA A 89 7.53 15.06 -3.62
N ALA A 90 6.75 15.12 -4.71
CA ALA A 90 6.71 14.07 -5.73
C ALA A 90 7.85 14.11 -6.75
N ALA A 91 8.63 15.20 -6.84
CA ALA A 91 9.65 15.38 -7.86
C ALA A 91 10.88 14.45 -7.69
N ASP A 92 11.14 13.94 -6.50
CA ASP A 92 12.31 13.11 -6.18
C ASP A 92 12.02 11.62 -5.94
N SER A 93 10.75 11.20 -5.95
CA SER A 93 10.41 9.80 -5.76
C SER A 93 10.70 8.96 -7.00
N ILE A 94 11.40 7.83 -6.80
CA ILE A 94 11.64 6.81 -7.82
C ILE A 94 10.69 5.62 -7.65
N THR A 95 9.68 5.74 -6.80
CA THR A 95 8.71 4.70 -6.47
C THR A 95 7.37 5.02 -7.13
N ASN A 96 6.75 4.05 -7.80
CA ASN A 96 5.38 4.16 -8.31
C ASN A 96 4.39 4.06 -7.14
N VAL A 97 4.14 5.18 -6.48
CA VAL A 97 3.21 5.28 -5.36
C VAL A 97 1.78 5.50 -5.86
N GLN A 98 0.80 5.09 -5.08
CA GLN A 98 -0.61 5.29 -5.42
C GLN A 98 -1.01 6.77 -5.30
N HIS A 99 -0.45 7.50 -4.33
CA HIS A 99 -0.73 8.91 -4.08
C HIS A 99 0.55 9.73 -3.87
N ALA A 100 0.58 10.91 -4.47
CA ALA A 100 1.61 11.89 -4.21
C ALA A 100 1.63 12.28 -2.72
N GLY A 101 2.84 12.34 -2.13
CA GLY A 101 3.02 12.70 -0.73
C GLY A 101 2.83 11.59 0.30
N VAL A 102 2.46 10.38 -0.15
CA VAL A 102 2.45 9.16 0.68
C VAL A 102 3.44 8.18 0.06
N ASP A 103 4.66 8.13 0.60
CA ASP A 103 5.66 7.18 0.11
C ASP A 103 5.36 5.77 0.65
N GLU A 104 5.61 4.78 -0.17
CA GLU A 104 5.37 3.36 0.14
C GLU A 104 6.69 2.65 0.41
N GLY A 105 6.71 1.71 1.34
CA GLY A 105 7.85 0.84 1.56
C GLY A 105 8.32 0.19 0.27
N GLY A 106 9.61 0.04 0.06
CA GLY A 106 10.14 -0.54 -1.18
C GLY A 106 11.57 -1.01 -1.03
N ILE A 107 12.08 -1.68 -2.06
CA ILE A 107 13.44 -2.26 -2.08
C ILE A 107 14.50 -1.29 -2.57
N VAL A 108 14.13 -0.17 -3.16
CA VAL A 108 15.06 0.88 -3.59
C VAL A 108 14.48 2.25 -3.33
N LYS A 109 15.31 3.13 -2.80
CA LYS A 109 15.01 4.54 -2.50
C LYS A 109 16.17 5.42 -2.92
N ARG A 110 15.89 6.71 -3.06
CA ARG A 110 16.89 7.72 -3.39
C ARG A 110 17.18 8.62 -2.18
N HIS A 111 18.45 8.93 -1.97
CA HIS A 111 18.90 9.98 -1.06
C HIS A 111 19.94 10.85 -1.78
N GLY A 112 19.57 12.07 -2.15
CA GLY A 112 20.40 12.92 -3.00
C GLY A 112 20.81 12.18 -4.29
N ASP A 113 22.10 12.06 -4.54
CA ASP A 113 22.68 11.35 -5.69
C ASP A 113 23.04 9.90 -5.39
N THR A 114 22.41 9.29 -4.39
CA THR A 114 22.71 7.93 -3.97
C THR A 114 21.44 7.08 -4.00
N LEU A 115 21.50 5.91 -4.63
CA LEU A 115 20.49 4.87 -4.50
C LEU A 115 20.79 4.06 -3.25
N VAL A 116 19.76 3.81 -2.45
CA VAL A 116 19.79 2.87 -1.32
C VAL A 116 18.98 1.65 -1.72
N ILE A 117 19.58 0.47 -1.63
CA ILE A 117 18.99 -0.78 -2.10
C ILE A 117 18.94 -1.76 -0.93
N LEU A 118 17.76 -2.31 -0.70
CA LEU A 118 17.53 -3.35 0.31
C LEU A 118 17.34 -4.69 -0.41
N ARG A 119 18.18 -5.65 -0.10
CA ARG A 119 18.05 -7.01 -0.65
C ARG A 119 18.55 -8.07 0.32
N ARG A 120 17.73 -9.10 0.56
CA ARG A 120 18.07 -10.29 1.34
C ARG A 120 18.75 -9.96 2.67
N GLY A 121 18.14 -9.03 3.42
CA GLY A 121 18.64 -8.62 4.73
C GLY A 121 19.92 -7.78 4.72
N ARG A 122 20.23 -7.10 3.59
CA ARG A 122 21.35 -6.14 3.48
C ARG A 122 20.93 -4.86 2.81
N LEU A 123 21.54 -3.78 3.26
CA LEU A 123 21.49 -2.45 2.63
C LEU A 123 22.75 -2.24 1.80
N PHE A 124 22.57 -1.71 0.61
CA PHE A 124 23.65 -1.28 -0.30
C PHE A 124 23.42 0.16 -0.69
N THR A 125 24.48 0.90 -0.92
CA THR A 125 24.40 2.23 -1.52
C THR A 125 25.23 2.30 -2.79
N VAL A 126 24.65 2.95 -3.82
CA VAL A 126 25.29 3.14 -5.13
C VAL A 126 25.15 4.62 -5.51
N LYS A 127 26.29 5.26 -5.76
CA LYS A 127 26.35 6.65 -6.23
C LYS A 127 25.90 6.70 -7.69
N VAL A 128 25.03 7.67 -8.02
CA VAL A 128 24.46 7.87 -9.37
C VAL A 128 24.43 9.37 -9.76
N GLY A 129 25.23 10.19 -9.05
CA GLY A 129 25.33 11.64 -9.34
C GLY A 129 26.30 11.95 -10.47
N GLY A 130 26.04 13.00 -11.23
CA GLY A 130 26.85 13.36 -12.40
C GLY A 130 26.90 12.21 -13.40
N ASP A 131 28.10 11.79 -13.81
CA ASP A 131 28.35 10.60 -14.64
C ASP A 131 28.81 9.37 -13.80
N GLU A 132 28.76 9.49 -12.47
CA GLU A 132 29.23 8.43 -11.57
C GLU A 132 28.20 7.29 -11.49
N LEU A 133 28.72 6.06 -11.46
CA LEU A 133 27.99 4.85 -11.12
C LEU A 133 28.92 3.93 -10.33
N ALA A 134 28.88 4.00 -9.00
CA ALA A 134 29.82 3.29 -8.14
C ALA A 134 29.17 2.79 -6.83
N PRO A 135 29.45 1.57 -6.37
CA PRO A 135 29.05 1.10 -5.05
C PRO A 135 29.82 1.88 -3.98
N VAL A 136 29.13 2.23 -2.88
CA VAL A 136 29.72 3.06 -1.81
C VAL A 136 29.80 2.33 -0.49
N SER A 137 28.71 1.67 -0.07
CA SER A 137 28.61 1.09 1.27
C SER A 137 27.73 -0.14 1.27
N VAL A 138 28.02 -1.06 2.18
CA VAL A 138 27.17 -2.22 2.49
C VAL A 138 27.02 -2.35 4.00
N ALA A 139 25.82 -2.69 4.46
CA ALA A 139 25.53 -2.97 5.86
C ALA A 139 24.48 -4.08 5.97
N ASP A 140 24.54 -4.86 7.06
CA ASP A 140 23.42 -5.73 7.40
C ASP A 140 22.18 -4.87 7.69
N ALA A 141 21.01 -5.32 7.25
CA ALA A 141 19.73 -4.61 7.45
C ALA A 141 19.18 -4.77 8.88
N PHE A 142 19.90 -5.47 9.74
CA PHE A 142 19.60 -5.73 11.15
C PHE A 142 20.77 -5.28 12.04
N GLY A 143 20.45 -5.00 13.31
CA GLY A 143 21.43 -4.49 14.26
C GLY A 143 22.51 -5.50 14.65
N SER A 144 23.67 -5.00 15.04
CA SER A 144 24.71 -5.83 15.62
C SER A 144 24.19 -6.61 16.82
N GLY A 145 24.42 -7.93 16.84
CA GLY A 145 23.91 -8.84 17.86
C GLY A 145 22.42 -9.25 17.70
N VAL A 146 21.69 -8.71 16.74
CA VAL A 146 20.35 -9.20 16.37
C VAL A 146 20.51 -10.47 15.53
N SER A 147 19.92 -11.59 15.94
CA SER A 147 19.86 -12.78 15.09
C SER A 147 18.91 -12.55 13.92
N PRO A 148 19.34 -12.68 12.67
CA PRO A 148 18.45 -12.59 11.52
C PRO A 148 17.67 -13.88 11.25
N HIS A 149 17.91 -14.95 12.02
CA HIS A 149 17.20 -16.22 11.85
C HIS A 149 15.69 -16.05 12.05
N GLY A 150 14.90 -16.66 11.21
CA GLY A 150 13.44 -16.52 11.26
C GLY A 150 12.93 -15.10 11.06
N ALA A 151 13.72 -14.22 10.41
CA ALA A 151 13.34 -12.85 10.08
C ALA A 151 13.49 -12.55 8.59
N TRP A 152 12.68 -11.60 8.09
CA TRP A 152 12.82 -11.03 6.76
C TRP A 152 12.85 -9.50 6.86
N TYR A 153 13.52 -8.85 5.88
CA TYR A 153 13.70 -7.39 5.79
C TYR A 153 13.56 -7.01 4.32
N ASP A 154 12.40 -6.56 3.91
CA ASP A 154 12.08 -6.32 2.50
C ASP A 154 11.41 -4.98 2.22
N GLU A 155 11.17 -4.16 3.25
CA GLU A 155 10.65 -2.81 3.09
C GLU A 155 11.62 -1.78 3.67
N MET A 156 11.74 -0.65 2.97
CA MET A 156 12.57 0.46 3.39
C MET A 156 11.91 1.78 3.04
N LEU A 157 12.06 2.77 3.93
CA LEU A 157 11.63 4.16 3.74
C LEU A 157 12.76 5.09 4.16
N ILE A 158 12.81 6.29 3.59
CA ILE A 158 13.85 7.29 3.90
C ILE A 158 13.20 8.62 4.21
N SER A 159 13.54 9.21 5.35
CA SER A 159 13.16 10.57 5.75
C SER A 159 14.42 11.36 6.12
N GLY A 160 14.75 12.37 5.32
CA GLY A 160 16.02 13.08 5.44
C GLY A 160 17.21 12.12 5.33
N SER A 161 18.08 12.09 6.32
CA SER A 161 19.21 11.15 6.42
C SER A 161 18.90 9.86 7.17
N THR A 162 17.65 9.65 7.62
CA THR A 162 17.25 8.46 8.36
C THR A 162 16.62 7.43 7.44
N ILE A 163 17.18 6.23 7.40
CA ILE A 163 16.61 5.07 6.72
C ILE A 163 15.91 4.21 7.78
N ALA A 164 14.64 3.90 7.55
CA ALA A 164 13.89 2.91 8.32
C ALA A 164 13.77 1.63 7.49
N VAL A 165 14.39 0.56 7.94
CA VAL A 165 14.24 -0.79 7.39
C VAL A 165 13.18 -1.52 8.20
N ILE A 166 12.20 -2.05 7.49
CA ILE A 166 11.07 -2.75 8.08
C ILE A 166 11.21 -4.23 7.78
N GLY A 167 11.15 -5.03 8.81
CA GLY A 167 11.15 -6.47 8.74
C GLY A 167 10.17 -7.09 9.72
N TYR A 168 10.09 -8.40 9.69
CA TYR A 168 9.32 -9.18 10.65
C TYR A 168 10.16 -10.34 11.19
N SER A 169 10.08 -10.56 12.48
CA SER A 169 10.77 -11.66 13.13
C SER A 169 9.78 -12.63 13.77
N TYR A 170 9.73 -13.85 13.29
CA TYR A 170 8.91 -14.92 13.86
C TYR A 170 9.40 -15.33 15.25
N GLU A 171 10.71 -15.32 15.49
CA GLU A 171 11.30 -15.65 16.79
C GLU A 171 10.99 -14.59 17.86
N ARG A 172 11.00 -13.31 17.48
CA ARG A 172 10.77 -12.20 18.41
C ARG A 172 9.32 -11.74 18.44
N GLY A 173 8.48 -12.27 17.54
CA GLY A 173 7.04 -12.08 17.51
C GLY A 173 6.62 -10.64 17.19
N GLY A 174 7.03 -10.10 16.04
CA GLY A 174 6.57 -8.79 15.65
C GLY A 174 7.39 -8.11 14.55
N THR A 175 6.92 -6.91 14.19
CA THR A 175 7.60 -6.02 13.25
C THR A 175 8.91 -5.52 13.87
N GLU A 176 9.98 -5.60 13.10
CA GLU A 176 11.29 -5.08 13.46
C GLU A 176 11.58 -3.82 12.64
N ILE A 177 11.98 -2.75 13.31
CA ILE A 177 12.28 -1.44 12.71
C ILE A 177 13.75 -1.16 12.95
N GLY A 178 14.60 -1.35 11.94
CA GLY A 178 16.01 -0.98 11.96
C GLY A 178 16.20 0.45 11.48
N LEU A 179 16.82 1.30 12.30
CA LEU A 179 17.17 2.66 11.91
C LEU A 179 18.63 2.76 11.53
N PHE A 180 18.87 3.34 10.36
CA PHE A 180 20.19 3.63 9.83
C PHE A 180 20.28 5.12 9.48
N GLU A 181 21.49 5.61 9.46
CA GLU A 181 21.82 6.95 8.97
C GLU A 181 22.62 6.83 7.68
N ILE A 182 22.29 7.65 6.70
CA ILE A 182 23.04 7.81 5.46
C ILE A 182 23.68 9.19 5.43
N SER A 183 24.97 9.24 5.15
CA SER A 183 25.69 10.51 4.93
C SER A 183 25.51 10.99 3.49
N ASP A 184 25.84 12.27 3.22
CA ASP A 184 25.85 12.85 1.87
C ASP A 184 26.80 12.09 0.92
N SER A 185 27.85 11.45 1.46
CA SER A 185 28.74 10.58 0.70
C SER A 185 28.16 9.19 0.43
N GLY A 186 26.98 8.85 0.91
CA GLY A 186 26.32 7.57 0.73
C GLY A 186 26.76 6.48 1.72
N ARG A 187 27.53 6.82 2.77
CA ARG A 187 27.96 5.84 3.78
C ARG A 187 26.82 5.55 4.76
N LEU A 188 26.63 4.25 5.04
CA LEU A 188 25.62 3.76 5.97
C LEU A 188 26.20 3.60 7.38
N ARG A 189 25.40 3.98 8.37
CA ARG A 189 25.68 3.75 9.79
C ARG A 189 24.43 3.23 10.50
N TYR A 190 24.53 2.05 11.11
CA TYR A 190 23.47 1.55 11.98
C TYR A 190 23.30 2.46 13.21
N ARG A 191 22.05 2.74 13.60
CA ARG A 191 21.70 3.52 14.79
C ARG A 191 21.15 2.63 15.88
N GLU A 192 19.99 2.03 15.65
CA GLU A 192 19.24 1.28 16.65
C GLU A 192 18.15 0.41 16.00
N THR A 193 17.63 -0.55 16.75
CA THR A 193 16.52 -1.40 16.34
C THR A 193 15.41 -1.33 17.38
N TYR A 194 14.17 -1.35 16.90
CA TYR A 194 12.97 -1.42 17.71
C TYR A 194 12.12 -2.61 17.30
N HIS A 195 11.37 -3.14 18.26
CA HIS A 195 10.37 -4.17 18.01
C HIS A 195 8.98 -3.62 18.33
N LEU A 196 8.06 -3.74 17.38
CA LEU A 196 6.65 -3.46 17.52
C LEU A 196 5.91 -4.79 17.56
N ARG A 197 5.19 -5.08 18.65
CA ARG A 197 4.38 -6.30 18.75
C ARG A 197 3.28 -6.26 17.70
N SER A 198 3.25 -7.25 16.82
CA SER A 198 2.30 -7.38 15.73
C SER A 198 2.21 -8.83 15.27
N ASN A 199 1.15 -9.17 14.54
CA ASN A 199 1.16 -10.34 13.68
C ASN A 199 1.85 -10.02 12.36
N ASP A 200 2.29 -11.07 11.65
CA ASP A 200 2.92 -10.91 10.34
C ASP A 200 1.94 -10.29 9.36
N TYR A 201 2.45 -9.37 8.58
CA TYR A 201 1.76 -8.74 7.48
C TYR A 201 2.50 -8.98 6.18
N TYR A 202 1.96 -9.85 5.34
CA TYR A 202 2.43 -10.05 3.98
C TYR A 202 1.25 -9.98 3.00
N SER A 203 1.39 -9.14 1.97
CA SER A 203 0.46 -9.08 0.85
C SER A 203 1.23 -9.21 -0.47
N SER A 204 0.66 -9.94 -1.45
CA SER A 204 1.22 -10.05 -2.79
C SER A 204 1.13 -8.75 -3.59
N ARG A 205 0.35 -7.79 -3.13
CA ARG A 205 0.05 -6.55 -3.86
C ARG A 205 0.49 -5.29 -3.14
N ASN A 206 0.68 -5.32 -1.83
CA ASN A 206 0.86 -4.14 -1.00
C ASN A 206 2.05 -4.23 -0.05
N TYR A 207 2.36 -3.12 0.59
CA TYR A 207 3.39 -2.91 1.60
C TYR A 207 2.74 -2.51 2.93
N ALA A 208 3.35 -2.86 4.06
CA ALA A 208 2.80 -2.58 5.39
C ALA A 208 3.05 -1.14 5.85
N SER A 209 4.11 -0.52 5.36
CA SER A 209 4.60 0.75 5.85
C SER A 209 4.42 1.89 4.85
N ARG A 210 4.18 3.07 5.41
CA ARG A 210 4.04 4.34 4.66
C ARG A 210 4.83 5.43 5.33
N LEU A 211 5.27 6.41 4.53
CA LEU A 211 5.91 7.62 5.02
C LEU A 211 5.17 8.85 4.52
N ILE A 212 4.76 9.71 5.46
CA ILE A 212 4.07 10.97 5.19
C ILE A 212 4.87 12.07 5.89
N GLY A 213 5.66 12.83 5.14
CA GLY A 213 6.66 13.72 5.70
C GLY A 213 7.69 12.95 6.52
N SER A 214 7.80 13.20 7.83
CA SER A 214 8.63 12.42 8.75
C SER A 214 7.88 11.30 9.50
N LYS A 215 6.56 11.20 9.30
CA LYS A 215 5.73 10.22 10.01
C LYS A 215 5.75 8.88 9.31
N LEU A 216 6.33 7.90 9.96
CA LEU A 216 6.27 6.50 9.57
C LEU A 216 4.96 5.90 10.10
N VAL A 217 4.12 5.44 9.21
CA VAL A 217 2.79 4.89 9.49
C VAL A 217 2.78 3.40 9.22
N PHE A 218 2.38 2.62 10.23
CA PHE A 218 2.17 1.18 10.10
C PHE A 218 0.71 0.84 10.34
N TYR A 219 0.17 -0.02 9.51
CA TYR A 219 -0.98 -0.81 9.87
C TYR A 219 -0.53 -2.19 10.32
N THR A 220 -0.87 -2.58 11.53
CA THR A 220 -0.53 -3.90 12.09
C THR A 220 -1.75 -4.54 12.72
N PRO A 221 -2.26 -5.65 12.18
CA PRO A 221 -3.31 -6.39 12.83
C PRO A 221 -2.74 -7.20 14.00
N LEU A 222 -3.52 -7.33 15.06
CA LEU A 222 -3.25 -8.24 16.17
C LEU A 222 -4.45 -9.14 16.36
N TYR A 223 -4.28 -10.43 16.12
CA TYR A 223 -5.33 -11.40 16.39
C TYR A 223 -5.42 -11.63 17.89
N LEU A 224 -6.59 -11.37 18.41
CA LEU A 224 -6.85 -11.54 19.83
C LEU A 224 -7.26 -12.99 20.10
N ASN A 225 -6.71 -13.57 21.16
CA ASN A 225 -7.22 -14.83 21.71
C ASN A 225 -8.22 -14.50 22.83
N PRO A 226 -9.53 -14.56 22.57
CA PRO A 226 -10.54 -14.23 23.59
C PRO A 226 -10.57 -15.22 24.75
N PHE A 227 -9.87 -16.34 24.64
CA PHE A 227 -9.80 -17.40 25.65
C PHE A 227 -8.52 -17.34 26.49
N ALA A 228 -7.60 -16.46 26.18
CA ALA A 228 -6.42 -16.22 26.99
C ALA A 228 -6.82 -15.55 28.31
N GLY A 229 -6.29 -16.05 29.42
CA GLY A 229 -6.56 -15.47 30.76
C GLY A 229 -6.01 -14.04 30.90
N ASP A 230 -4.95 -13.72 30.18
CA ASP A 230 -4.36 -12.37 30.08
C ASP A 230 -4.38 -11.89 28.62
N PRO A 231 -5.18 -10.86 28.26
CA PRO A 231 -5.22 -10.31 26.92
C PRO A 231 -4.02 -9.43 26.58
N TRP A 232 -3.32 -8.88 27.59
CA TRP A 232 -2.32 -7.82 27.41
C TRP A 232 -1.08 -8.30 26.65
N GLY A 233 -0.79 -9.59 26.69
CA GLY A 233 0.25 -10.21 25.88
C GLY A 233 0.04 -10.07 24.36
N SER A 234 -1.19 -9.78 23.92
CA SER A 234 -1.57 -9.61 22.51
C SER A 234 -1.86 -8.16 22.10
N PHE A 235 -1.64 -7.19 23.00
CA PHE A 235 -1.93 -5.78 22.71
C PHE A 235 -0.71 -5.04 22.15
N PRO A 236 -0.90 -3.90 21.44
CA PRO A 236 0.17 -3.12 20.84
C PRO A 236 1.20 -2.69 21.87
N ALA A 237 2.44 -3.08 21.67
CA ALA A 237 3.53 -2.74 22.55
C ALA A 237 4.83 -2.58 21.76
N PHE A 238 5.74 -1.83 22.30
CA PHE A 238 6.97 -1.39 21.65
C PHE A 238 8.16 -1.50 22.62
N ARG A 239 9.31 -1.90 22.10
CA ARG A 239 10.56 -1.91 22.88
C ARG A 239 11.75 -1.54 22.00
N ARG A 240 12.74 -0.90 22.59
CA ARG A 240 14.06 -0.74 21.98
C ARG A 240 14.87 -2.02 22.19
N TRP A 241 15.48 -2.50 21.13
CA TRP A 241 16.35 -3.67 21.21
C TRP A 241 17.69 -3.33 21.88
N ARG A 242 18.18 -4.23 22.68
CA ARG A 242 19.54 -4.28 23.24
C ARG A 242 19.88 -5.73 23.60
N PRO A 243 21.18 -6.12 23.66
CA PRO A 243 21.54 -7.46 24.13
C PRO A 243 20.90 -7.80 25.48
N GLY A 244 20.30 -8.98 25.59
CA GLY A 244 19.62 -9.44 26.80
C GLY A 244 18.20 -8.90 27.02
N VAL A 245 17.65 -8.08 26.10
CA VAL A 245 16.27 -7.59 26.20
C VAL A 245 15.26 -8.74 26.14
N THR A 246 14.28 -8.73 27.06
CA THR A 246 13.26 -9.76 27.20
C THR A 246 11.87 -9.30 26.73
N ALA A 247 10.93 -10.22 26.63
CA ALA A 247 9.54 -9.89 26.31
C ALA A 247 8.87 -8.99 27.38
N ALA A 248 9.32 -9.05 28.63
CA ALA A 248 8.80 -8.22 29.72
C ALA A 248 9.10 -6.71 29.52
N GLU A 249 10.03 -6.36 28.65
CA GLU A 249 10.39 -4.97 28.39
C GLU A 249 9.54 -4.29 27.31
N PHE A 250 8.58 -5.01 26.73
CA PHE A 250 7.59 -4.38 25.88
C PHE A 250 6.71 -3.41 26.70
N LYS A 251 6.66 -2.16 26.26
CA LYS A 251 5.81 -1.12 26.84
C LYS A 251 4.57 -0.92 25.97
N PRO A 252 3.36 -0.93 26.56
CA PRO A 252 2.14 -0.61 25.81
C PRO A 252 2.23 0.76 25.14
N ILE A 253 1.72 0.87 23.91
CA ILE A 253 1.68 2.11 23.12
C ILE A 253 0.28 2.51 22.69
N ALA A 254 -0.73 1.73 23.08
CA ALA A 254 -2.14 2.05 22.93
C ALA A 254 -2.79 1.93 24.32
N PRO A 255 -3.00 3.04 25.08
CA PRO A 255 -3.79 2.99 26.31
C PRO A 255 -5.24 2.62 25.99
N ALA A 256 -5.98 2.11 26.96
CA ALA A 256 -7.38 1.71 26.78
C ALA A 256 -8.24 2.79 26.12
N THR A 257 -7.97 4.06 26.47
CA THR A 257 -8.64 5.25 25.90
C THR A 257 -8.28 5.54 24.44
N ARG A 258 -7.39 4.77 23.82
CA ARG A 258 -7.08 4.79 22.39
C ARG A 258 -7.36 3.45 21.69
N ILE A 259 -8.10 2.58 22.37
CA ILE A 259 -8.64 1.34 21.82
C ILE A 259 -10.14 1.51 21.71
N TYR A 260 -10.65 1.44 20.50
CA TYR A 260 -12.03 1.77 20.16
C TYR A 260 -12.81 0.54 19.74
N ARG A 261 -14.12 0.62 19.83
CA ARG A 261 -15.07 -0.41 19.41
C ARG A 261 -16.36 0.21 18.88
N THR A 262 -17.11 -0.55 18.12
CA THR A 262 -18.52 -0.26 17.82
C THR A 262 -19.40 -0.83 18.94
N ASP A 263 -20.67 -0.44 18.98
CA ASP A 263 -21.67 -1.02 19.88
C ASP A 263 -22.11 -2.42 19.43
N GLU A 264 -21.73 -2.87 18.22
CA GLU A 264 -22.05 -4.22 17.77
C GLU A 264 -21.24 -5.27 18.53
N PRO A 265 -21.91 -6.29 19.09
CA PRO A 265 -21.23 -7.36 19.76
C PRO A 265 -20.39 -8.18 18.77
N LEU A 266 -19.10 -8.29 19.04
CA LEU A 266 -18.22 -9.18 18.30
C LEU A 266 -18.44 -10.62 18.75
N ASP A 267 -18.50 -11.54 17.77
CA ASP A 267 -18.54 -12.97 18.07
C ASP A 267 -17.10 -13.49 18.18
N PRO A 268 -16.61 -13.82 19.41
CA PRO A 268 -15.24 -14.29 19.61
C PRO A 268 -14.93 -15.60 18.87
N TRP A 269 -15.96 -16.40 18.52
CA TRP A 269 -15.82 -17.64 17.78
C TRP A 269 -15.53 -17.46 16.29
N GLN A 270 -15.85 -16.31 15.74
CA GLN A 270 -15.51 -15.93 14.37
C GLN A 270 -14.14 -15.28 14.28
N GLY A 271 -13.48 -15.11 15.43
CA GLY A 271 -12.22 -14.40 15.58
C GLY A 271 -12.42 -12.89 15.78
N VAL A 272 -11.52 -12.31 16.53
CA VAL A 272 -11.46 -10.87 16.80
C VAL A 272 -10.04 -10.41 16.51
N ALA A 273 -9.92 -9.27 15.84
CA ALA A 273 -8.65 -8.61 15.62
C ALA A 273 -8.68 -7.19 16.19
N LEU A 274 -7.53 -6.76 16.66
CA LEU A 274 -7.26 -5.38 16.96
C LEU A 274 -6.55 -4.76 15.73
N HIS A 275 -7.26 -3.91 15.00
CA HIS A 275 -6.73 -3.19 13.85
C HIS A 275 -5.98 -1.97 14.35
N THR A 276 -4.65 -2.07 14.34
CA THR A 276 -3.79 -1.07 14.97
C THR A 276 -3.12 -0.21 13.90
N VAL A 277 -3.22 1.09 14.05
CA VAL A 277 -2.45 2.08 13.30
C VAL A 277 -1.41 2.66 14.25
N THR A 278 -0.15 2.47 13.92
CA THR A 278 0.99 2.99 14.69
C THR A 278 1.67 4.08 13.89
N VAL A 279 1.87 5.24 14.49
CA VAL A 279 2.56 6.39 13.90
C VAL A 279 3.82 6.65 14.70
N CYS A 280 4.96 6.68 14.00
CA CYS A 280 6.27 6.96 14.57
C CYS A 280 6.89 8.17 13.86
N ASP A 281 7.54 9.06 14.58
CA ASP A 281 8.19 10.24 14.01
C ASP A 281 9.70 10.02 13.82
N LEU A 282 10.14 9.89 12.56
CA LEU A 282 11.55 9.69 12.19
C LEU A 282 12.41 10.96 12.36
N ALA A 283 11.80 12.14 12.51
CA ALA A 283 12.55 13.37 12.76
C ALA A 283 13.06 13.46 14.21
N LYS A 284 12.53 12.65 15.13
CA LYS A 284 12.97 12.63 16.52
C LYS A 284 14.28 11.85 16.71
N PRO A 285 15.16 12.28 17.63
CA PRO A 285 16.40 11.57 17.92
C PRO A 285 16.21 10.11 18.35
N GLN A 286 15.14 9.82 19.08
CA GLN A 286 14.71 8.47 19.44
C GLN A 286 13.33 8.23 18.86
N LEU A 287 13.14 7.03 18.30
CA LEU A 287 11.85 6.65 17.76
C LEU A 287 10.81 6.59 18.87
N ASN A 288 9.78 7.41 18.74
CA ASN A 288 8.61 7.40 19.60
C ASN A 288 7.39 7.08 18.76
N CYS A 289 6.63 6.08 19.19
CA CYS A 289 5.48 5.59 18.46
C CYS A 289 4.23 5.67 19.33
N GLU A 290 3.12 6.04 18.72
CA GLU A 290 1.79 6.04 19.32
C GLU A 290 0.87 5.19 18.46
N SER A 291 -0.03 4.47 19.11
CA SER A 291 -0.99 3.61 18.40
C SER A 291 -2.42 4.00 18.73
N THR A 292 -3.25 3.95 17.70
CA THR A 292 -4.71 3.96 17.80
C THR A 292 -5.20 2.63 17.26
N ALA A 293 -6.13 1.99 17.96
CA ALA A 293 -6.59 0.67 17.59
C ALA A 293 -8.12 0.60 17.59
N VAL A 294 -8.67 -0.22 16.70
CA VAL A 294 -10.11 -0.53 16.62
C VAL A 294 -10.28 -2.03 16.70
N MET A 295 -11.16 -2.48 17.60
CA MET A 295 -11.51 -3.89 17.73
C MET A 295 -12.59 -4.24 16.71
N GLY A 296 -12.35 -5.28 15.90
CA GLY A 296 -13.25 -5.67 14.80
C GLY A 296 -13.07 -7.10 14.32
N ALA A 297 -13.79 -7.45 13.26
CA ALA A 297 -13.68 -8.74 12.59
C ALA A 297 -12.30 -8.92 11.94
N PRO A 298 -11.77 -10.16 11.82
CA PRO A 298 -10.39 -10.38 11.38
C PRO A 298 -10.16 -10.21 9.87
N GLY A 299 -11.21 -10.42 9.05
CA GLY A 299 -11.11 -10.23 7.59
C GLY A 299 -11.04 -8.74 7.26
N ARG A 300 -10.07 -8.32 6.44
CA ARG A 300 -9.79 -6.90 6.25
C ARG A 300 -9.15 -6.55 4.92
N VAL A 301 -9.40 -5.32 4.46
CA VAL A 301 -8.60 -4.58 3.48
C VAL A 301 -8.34 -3.21 4.09
N PHE A 302 -7.13 -2.70 4.05
CA PHE A 302 -6.81 -1.39 4.60
C PHE A 302 -6.28 -0.40 3.56
N TYR A 303 -6.41 0.89 3.76
CA TYR A 303 -6.16 2.02 2.88
C TYR A 303 -5.68 3.24 3.70
N VAL A 304 -4.54 3.89 3.39
CA VAL A 304 -4.05 5.09 4.13
C VAL A 304 -4.06 6.33 3.25
N SER A 305 -4.73 7.35 3.64
CA SER A 305 -4.76 8.66 3.00
C SER A 305 -3.70 9.60 3.56
N GLY A 306 -3.54 10.77 2.97
CA GLY A 306 -2.70 11.81 3.58
C GLY A 306 -3.13 12.19 5.00
N GLY A 307 -4.36 11.89 5.39
CA GLY A 307 -4.94 12.25 6.68
C GLY A 307 -5.49 11.09 7.51
N SER A 308 -5.76 9.93 6.94
CA SER A 308 -6.45 8.83 7.65
C SER A 308 -6.01 7.47 7.16
N VAL A 309 -6.16 6.45 8.00
CA VAL A 309 -6.13 5.04 7.60
C VAL A 309 -7.56 4.52 7.62
N TYR A 310 -7.97 3.91 6.51
CA TYR A 310 -9.24 3.21 6.40
C TYR A 310 -9.01 1.72 6.56
N VAL A 311 -9.78 1.07 7.40
CA VAL A 311 -9.74 -0.38 7.58
C VAL A 311 -11.13 -0.94 7.29
N TRP A 312 -11.25 -1.65 6.18
CA TRP A 312 -12.48 -2.36 5.84
C TRP A 312 -12.42 -3.76 6.43
N THR A 313 -13.34 -4.08 7.34
CA THR A 313 -13.42 -5.40 7.96
C THR A 313 -14.58 -6.20 7.39
N THR A 314 -14.40 -7.52 7.31
CA THR A 314 -15.42 -8.45 6.82
C THR A 314 -15.49 -9.64 7.76
N GLN A 315 -16.67 -9.96 8.27
CA GLN A 315 -16.90 -11.16 9.06
C GLN A 315 -16.97 -12.40 8.16
N GLY A 316 -16.21 -13.45 8.52
CA GLY A 316 -16.29 -14.75 7.88
C GLY A 316 -17.64 -15.42 8.14
N ARG A 317 -18.40 -15.77 7.09
CA ARG A 317 -19.69 -16.44 7.22
C ARG A 317 -19.51 -17.93 7.45
N ARG A 318 -19.86 -18.43 8.62
CA ARG A 318 -19.96 -19.88 8.90
C ARG A 318 -21.27 -20.52 8.39
N ASN A 319 -22.29 -19.76 8.04
CA ASN A 319 -23.59 -20.32 7.67
C ASN A 319 -24.14 -19.70 6.38
N ARG A 320 -24.36 -20.53 5.35
CA ARG A 320 -24.95 -20.14 4.05
C ARG A 320 -26.37 -19.57 4.15
N ALA A 321 -27.12 -19.91 5.21
CA ALA A 321 -28.48 -19.41 5.42
C ALA A 321 -28.55 -17.93 5.84
N ALA A 322 -27.43 -17.36 6.32
CA ALA A 322 -27.33 -15.93 6.66
C ALA A 322 -26.99 -15.04 5.45
N LEU A 323 -27.04 -15.58 4.23
CA LEU A 323 -26.71 -14.87 2.98
C LEU A 323 -27.66 -13.72 2.64
N ALA A 324 -28.84 -13.65 3.25
CA ALA A 324 -29.87 -12.65 2.97
C ALA A 324 -29.92 -11.51 4.00
N ALA A 325 -29.21 -11.63 5.13
CA ALA A 325 -29.15 -10.56 6.12
C ALA A 325 -27.88 -9.73 5.96
N ALA A 326 -28.06 -8.43 5.90
CA ALA A 326 -27.09 -7.38 5.72
C ALA A 326 -25.67 -7.67 6.21
N SER A 327 -24.74 -7.46 5.32
CA SER A 327 -23.32 -7.12 5.43
C SER A 327 -22.73 -7.11 6.86
N GLY A 328 -22.00 -8.19 7.20
CA GLY A 328 -21.07 -8.15 8.32
C GLY A 328 -19.77 -7.40 8.00
N SER A 329 -19.82 -6.34 7.20
CA SER A 329 -18.68 -5.51 6.85
C SER A 329 -18.83 -4.11 7.45
N ALA A 330 -17.71 -3.56 7.89
CA ALA A 330 -17.60 -2.18 8.34
C ALA A 330 -16.32 -1.54 7.82
N VAL A 331 -16.34 -0.25 7.56
CA VAL A 331 -15.15 0.54 7.30
C VAL A 331 -14.89 1.48 8.46
N PHE A 332 -13.70 1.38 9.04
CA PHE A 332 -13.21 2.28 10.09
C PHE A 332 -12.33 3.35 9.45
N ARG A 333 -12.52 4.61 9.80
CA ARG A 333 -11.63 5.71 9.48
C ARG A 333 -10.86 6.09 10.73
N ILE A 334 -9.54 5.93 10.69
CA ILE A 334 -8.61 6.19 11.80
C ILE A 334 -7.75 7.39 11.41
N PRO A 335 -8.01 8.59 11.96
CA PRO A 335 -7.23 9.79 11.63
C PRO A 335 -5.78 9.71 12.09
N LEU A 336 -4.85 10.26 11.27
CA LEU A 336 -3.40 10.27 11.56
C LEU A 336 -2.96 11.43 12.47
N ASP A 337 -3.87 12.34 12.78
CA ASP A 337 -3.67 13.44 13.74
C ASP A 337 -3.97 13.04 15.20
N GLY A 338 -4.44 11.81 15.42
CA GLY A 338 -4.78 11.27 16.72
C GLY A 338 -6.21 11.54 17.17
N ALA A 339 -7.05 12.12 16.33
CA ALA A 339 -8.49 12.25 16.61
C ALA A 339 -9.16 10.87 16.76
N ALA A 340 -10.32 10.83 17.40
CA ALA A 340 -11.05 9.59 17.60
C ALA A 340 -11.53 9.00 16.26
N PRO A 341 -11.37 7.68 16.07
CA PRO A 341 -11.85 6.99 14.86
C PRO A 341 -13.37 7.08 14.71
N THR A 342 -13.81 6.98 13.45
CA THR A 342 -15.21 6.87 13.05
C THR A 342 -15.40 5.60 12.22
N ALA A 343 -16.64 5.18 12.04
CA ALA A 343 -16.98 4.00 11.26
C ALA A 343 -18.30 4.15 10.51
N LEU A 344 -18.46 3.30 9.49
CA LEU A 344 -19.69 3.15 8.72
C LEU A 344 -19.90 1.66 8.41
N LYS A 345 -21.11 1.15 8.58
CA LYS A 345 -21.47 -0.19 8.11
C LYS A 345 -21.60 -0.20 6.60
N VAL A 346 -21.07 -1.22 5.96
CA VAL A 346 -20.98 -1.32 4.51
C VAL A 346 -21.27 -2.73 4.02
N ALA A 347 -21.55 -2.87 2.72
CA ALA A 347 -21.78 -4.16 2.09
C ALA A 347 -20.62 -4.57 1.18
N GLY A 348 -20.38 -5.88 1.11
CA GLY A 348 -19.34 -6.45 0.26
C GLY A 348 -17.92 -6.34 0.83
N SER A 349 -16.95 -6.56 -0.04
CA SER A 349 -15.52 -6.50 0.30
C SER A 349 -14.74 -5.89 -0.86
N PRO A 350 -13.81 -4.96 -0.61
CA PRO A 350 -12.86 -4.47 -1.60
C PRO A 350 -11.95 -5.61 -2.09
N ILE A 351 -11.32 -5.43 -3.26
CA ILE A 351 -10.37 -6.38 -3.82
C ILE A 351 -9.02 -6.26 -3.09
N ASP A 352 -8.48 -5.04 -3.09
CA ASP A 352 -7.18 -4.67 -2.52
C ASP A 352 -7.15 -3.15 -2.27
N GLN A 353 -5.98 -2.62 -1.95
CA GLN A 353 -5.77 -1.19 -1.75
C GLN A 353 -6.24 -0.32 -2.92
N PHE A 354 -6.03 -0.77 -4.16
CA PHE A 354 -6.37 0.01 -5.35
C PHE A 354 -7.88 0.13 -5.58
N SER A 355 -8.67 -0.60 -4.78
CA SER A 355 -10.13 -0.50 -4.77
C SER A 355 -10.64 0.82 -4.16
N PHE A 356 -9.79 1.57 -3.48
CA PHE A 356 -10.18 2.76 -2.74
C PHE A 356 -9.69 4.06 -3.40
N LEU A 357 -10.45 5.12 -3.21
CA LEU A 357 -10.05 6.50 -3.45
C LEU A 357 -10.79 7.44 -2.50
N GLU A 358 -10.07 8.13 -1.63
CA GLU A 358 -10.58 9.33 -0.95
C GLU A 358 -10.48 10.51 -1.91
N GLY A 359 -11.62 10.99 -2.37
CA GLY A 359 -11.70 12.10 -3.30
C GLY A 359 -11.47 13.46 -2.61
N ALA A 360 -10.97 14.43 -3.38
CA ALA A 360 -10.84 15.82 -2.91
C ALA A 360 -12.21 16.48 -2.63
N ASP A 361 -13.28 15.84 -3.03
CA ASP A 361 -14.68 16.24 -2.87
C ASP A 361 -15.34 15.68 -1.59
N ASN A 362 -14.53 15.28 -0.61
CA ASN A 362 -14.98 14.74 0.67
C ASN A 362 -15.77 13.42 0.56
N HIS A 363 -15.45 12.59 -0.46
CA HIS A 363 -16.07 11.28 -0.61
C HIS A 363 -15.04 10.17 -0.58
N LEU A 364 -15.42 9.03 -0.01
CA LEU A 364 -14.73 7.76 -0.15
C LEU A 364 -15.40 6.97 -1.28
N ASN A 365 -14.60 6.57 -2.27
CA ASN A 365 -15.03 5.75 -3.39
C ASN A 365 -14.36 4.37 -3.26
N VAL A 366 -15.14 3.28 -3.34
CA VAL A 366 -14.62 1.92 -3.14
C VAL A 366 -15.22 0.94 -4.13
N LEU A 367 -14.37 0.26 -4.91
CA LEU A 367 -14.80 -0.91 -5.70
C LEU A 367 -14.99 -2.09 -4.76
N VAL A 368 -16.18 -2.65 -4.72
CA VAL A 368 -16.51 -3.80 -3.87
C VAL A 368 -17.06 -4.98 -4.66
N ARG A 369 -16.88 -6.18 -4.13
CA ARG A 369 -17.55 -7.42 -4.55
C ARG A 369 -18.46 -7.92 -3.44
N SER A 370 -19.56 -8.55 -3.83
CA SER A 370 -20.57 -9.03 -2.89
C SER A 370 -20.09 -10.17 -1.99
N ASP A 371 -19.10 -10.96 -2.43
CA ASP A 371 -18.47 -12.04 -1.65
C ASP A 371 -16.94 -11.86 -1.63
N GLY A 372 -16.38 -11.61 -0.47
CA GLY A 372 -14.95 -11.45 -0.25
C GLY A 372 -14.59 -11.66 1.22
N ARG A 373 -13.32 -11.97 1.47
CA ARG A 373 -12.79 -12.26 2.81
C ARG A 373 -11.69 -11.29 3.25
N GLY A 374 -11.53 -10.21 2.52
CA GLY A 374 -10.42 -9.30 2.67
C GLY A 374 -9.21 -9.71 1.84
N ASP A 375 -8.14 -8.94 1.96
CA ASP A 375 -6.86 -9.18 1.31
C ASP A 375 -5.93 -10.05 2.20
N GLY A 376 -5.04 -10.76 1.58
CA GLY A 376 -4.00 -11.57 2.20
C GLY A 376 -3.04 -12.06 1.13
N MET A 377 -2.13 -12.99 1.45
CA MET A 377 -1.09 -13.44 0.52
C MET A 377 -1.64 -13.72 -0.89
N TRP A 378 -2.83 -14.36 -0.96
CA TRP A 378 -3.54 -14.67 -2.21
C TRP A 378 -5.06 -14.48 -2.08
N ALA A 379 -5.53 -13.80 -1.04
CA ALA A 379 -6.96 -13.74 -0.73
C ALA A 379 -7.74 -12.82 -1.67
N ALA A 380 -7.11 -11.79 -2.24
CA ALA A 380 -7.72 -10.91 -3.22
C ALA A 380 -8.23 -11.68 -4.47
N GLU A 381 -7.59 -12.79 -4.82
CA GLU A 381 -7.98 -13.65 -5.94
C GLU A 381 -9.17 -14.58 -5.63
N ARG A 382 -9.57 -14.67 -4.37
CA ARG A 382 -10.71 -15.50 -3.92
C ARG A 382 -12.01 -14.73 -3.81
N ASN A 383 -11.98 -13.41 -4.00
CA ASN A 383 -13.19 -12.59 -4.01
C ASN A 383 -14.10 -12.99 -5.17
N ALA A 384 -15.40 -13.08 -4.93
CA ALA A 384 -16.40 -13.52 -5.89
C ALA A 384 -17.65 -12.63 -5.85
N GLY A 385 -18.64 -12.92 -6.69
CA GLY A 385 -19.93 -12.23 -6.68
C GLY A 385 -19.98 -11.00 -7.57
N ASP A 386 -21.00 -10.18 -7.38
CA ASP A 386 -21.30 -9.01 -8.19
C ASP A 386 -20.41 -7.81 -7.79
N PHE A 387 -20.24 -6.89 -8.71
CA PHE A 387 -19.45 -5.69 -8.52
C PHE A 387 -20.32 -4.47 -8.26
N ALA A 388 -19.87 -3.61 -7.38
CA ALA A 388 -20.44 -2.28 -7.20
C ALA A 388 -19.34 -1.25 -6.89
N LEU A 389 -19.60 -0.01 -7.25
CA LEU A 389 -18.87 1.15 -6.78
C LEU A 389 -19.66 1.77 -5.63
N LEU A 390 -19.10 1.70 -4.43
CA LEU A 390 -19.57 2.45 -3.29
C LEU A 390 -19.01 3.87 -3.35
N ARG A 391 -19.88 4.88 -3.18
CA ARG A 391 -19.49 6.27 -3.02
C ARG A 391 -20.25 6.88 -1.85
N VAL A 392 -19.53 7.26 -0.80
CA VAL A 392 -20.11 7.83 0.42
C VAL A 392 -19.36 9.10 0.84
N SER A 393 -20.11 10.08 1.37
CA SER A 393 -19.50 11.26 2.00
C SER A 393 -18.71 10.83 3.25
N LEU A 394 -17.57 11.47 3.48
CA LEU A 394 -16.79 11.28 4.72
C LEU A 394 -17.57 11.75 5.96
N ASP A 395 -18.57 12.62 5.78
CA ASP A 395 -19.45 13.07 6.85
C ASP A 395 -20.46 11.99 7.30
N SER A 396 -20.62 10.90 6.52
CA SER A 396 -21.41 9.73 6.90
C SER A 396 -20.75 8.83 7.94
N PHE A 397 -19.45 9.04 8.18
CA PHE A 397 -18.72 8.27 9.18
C PHE A 397 -19.03 8.78 10.59
N SER A 398 -19.45 7.89 11.48
CA SER A 398 -19.90 8.22 12.82
C SER A 398 -19.43 7.18 13.86
N ASP A 399 -20.30 6.84 14.81
CA ASP A 399 -20.04 5.86 15.87
C ASP A 399 -20.17 4.38 15.41
N GLY A 400 -20.35 4.15 14.10
CA GLY A 400 -20.46 2.80 13.52
C GLY A 400 -21.88 2.21 13.60
N LYS A 401 -22.90 2.97 14.00
CA LYS A 401 -24.31 2.53 13.99
C LYS A 401 -24.95 2.67 12.63
N ASP A 402 -24.55 3.71 11.89
CA ASP A 402 -25.11 4.05 10.60
C ASP A 402 -24.58 3.10 9.51
N SER A 403 -25.40 2.89 8.48
CA SER A 403 -25.06 2.06 7.31
C SER A 403 -25.03 2.91 6.05
N ALA A 404 -24.14 2.59 5.13
CA ALA A 404 -24.18 3.17 3.80
C ALA A 404 -25.52 2.81 3.13
N PRO A 405 -26.30 3.81 2.67
CA PRO A 405 -27.57 3.56 2.04
C PRO A 405 -27.42 2.85 0.69
N ALA A 406 -28.45 2.13 0.24
CA ALA A 406 -28.39 1.31 -0.97
C ALA A 406 -28.07 2.12 -2.24
N GLU A 407 -28.53 3.35 -2.31
CA GLU A 407 -28.27 4.30 -3.39
C GLU A 407 -26.80 4.74 -3.51
N SER A 408 -26.01 4.55 -2.44
CA SER A 408 -24.57 4.78 -2.49
C SER A 408 -23.79 3.72 -3.27
N TYR A 409 -24.46 2.62 -3.67
CA TYR A 409 -23.87 1.52 -4.41
C TYR A 409 -24.34 1.54 -5.86
N LYS A 410 -23.43 1.89 -6.76
CA LYS A 410 -23.64 1.81 -8.20
C LYS A 410 -23.26 0.42 -8.69
N ALA A 411 -24.24 -0.35 -9.18
CA ALA A 411 -23.98 -1.67 -9.77
C ALA A 411 -23.06 -1.56 -11.00
N LEU A 412 -22.09 -2.46 -11.09
CA LEU A 412 -21.09 -2.49 -12.14
C LEU A 412 -21.09 -3.82 -12.92
N PRO A 413 -20.76 -3.81 -14.22
CA PRO A 413 -20.56 -5.02 -14.99
C PRO A 413 -19.57 -5.97 -14.35
N ARG A 414 -19.87 -7.27 -14.41
CA ARG A 414 -19.02 -8.32 -13.85
C ARG A 414 -18.11 -8.90 -14.93
N PRO A 415 -16.77 -8.71 -14.86
CA PRO A 415 -15.85 -9.40 -15.76
C PRO A 415 -15.79 -10.90 -15.44
N SER A 416 -15.53 -11.72 -16.45
CA SER A 416 -15.36 -13.17 -16.28
C SER A 416 -13.98 -13.49 -15.73
N GLY A 417 -13.90 -14.25 -14.63
CA GLY A 417 -12.64 -14.68 -13.99
C GLY A 417 -12.50 -14.21 -12.54
N HIS A 418 -11.33 -14.47 -11.96
CA HIS A 418 -11.09 -14.27 -10.52
C HIS A 418 -9.96 -13.29 -10.18
N ALA A 419 -8.92 -13.21 -11.02
CA ALA A 419 -7.75 -12.34 -10.78
C ALA A 419 -8.04 -10.88 -11.15
N VAL A 420 -8.86 -10.21 -10.37
CA VAL A 420 -9.28 -8.84 -10.63
C VAL A 420 -8.12 -7.87 -10.40
N GLN A 421 -7.92 -6.98 -11.37
CA GLN A 421 -7.09 -5.79 -11.27
C GLN A 421 -7.98 -4.56 -11.29
N ASN A 422 -7.60 -3.55 -10.53
CA ASN A 422 -8.36 -2.31 -10.49
C ASN A 422 -7.43 -1.11 -10.19
N ARG A 423 -7.81 0.06 -10.67
CA ARG A 423 -7.06 1.31 -10.45
C ARG A 423 -7.96 2.52 -10.69
N TYR A 424 -7.83 3.53 -9.84
CA TYR A 424 -8.35 4.86 -10.15
C TYR A 424 -7.31 5.61 -11.00
N VAL A 425 -7.74 6.16 -12.13
CA VAL A 425 -6.93 6.97 -13.04
C VAL A 425 -7.74 8.19 -13.45
N GLY A 426 -7.29 9.38 -13.07
CA GLY A 426 -8.03 10.61 -13.28
C GLY A 426 -9.44 10.53 -12.67
N SER A 427 -10.47 10.79 -13.46
CA SER A 427 -11.88 10.70 -13.03
C SER A 427 -12.50 9.31 -13.20
N TYR A 428 -11.71 8.28 -13.50
CA TYR A 428 -12.20 6.95 -13.80
C TYR A 428 -11.71 5.91 -12.78
N LEU A 429 -12.60 5.00 -12.41
CA LEU A 429 -12.24 3.68 -11.91
C LEU A 429 -12.13 2.74 -13.11
N MET A 430 -11.00 2.09 -13.27
CA MET A 430 -10.79 1.03 -14.24
C MET A 430 -10.64 -0.31 -13.53
N TYR A 431 -11.24 -1.37 -14.09
CA TYR A 431 -11.10 -2.73 -13.55
C TYR A 431 -11.28 -3.79 -14.64
N GLY A 432 -10.64 -4.93 -14.45
CA GLY A 432 -10.70 -6.06 -15.38
C GLY A 432 -10.08 -7.30 -14.76
N VAL A 433 -9.98 -8.39 -15.51
CA VAL A 433 -9.47 -9.67 -15.02
C VAL A 433 -8.24 -10.10 -15.80
N GLY A 434 -7.19 -10.43 -15.07
CA GLY A 434 -5.96 -11.02 -15.58
C GLY A 434 -6.04 -12.54 -15.70
N ALA A 435 -4.97 -13.13 -16.26
CA ALA A 435 -4.86 -14.57 -16.44
C ALA A 435 -4.78 -15.38 -15.13
N GLY A 436 -4.55 -14.71 -13.98
CA GLY A 436 -4.39 -15.37 -12.67
C GLY A 436 -3.26 -16.41 -12.68
N TRP A 437 -3.39 -17.41 -11.82
CA TRP A 437 -2.42 -18.50 -11.70
C TRP A 437 -2.55 -19.55 -12.82
N ASN A 438 -3.70 -19.64 -13.48
CA ASN A 438 -4.02 -20.67 -14.47
C ASN A 438 -3.66 -20.20 -15.90
N ARG A 439 -2.40 -19.88 -16.14
CA ARG A 439 -1.86 -19.24 -17.33
C ARG A 439 -1.66 -20.17 -18.53
N ALA A 440 -2.19 -21.38 -18.49
CA ALA A 440 -2.05 -22.34 -19.60
C ALA A 440 -3.01 -22.09 -20.76
N GLN A 441 -4.03 -21.27 -20.60
CA GLN A 441 -4.98 -20.94 -21.67
C GLN A 441 -4.64 -19.59 -22.32
N ARG A 442 -4.56 -19.58 -23.65
CA ARG A 442 -4.46 -18.32 -24.42
C ARG A 442 -5.71 -17.48 -24.19
N THR A 443 -5.54 -16.29 -23.67
CA THR A 443 -6.61 -15.31 -23.54
C THR A 443 -6.68 -14.50 -24.83
N LEU A 444 -7.54 -14.91 -25.75
CA LEU A 444 -7.71 -14.20 -27.02
C LEU A 444 -8.68 -13.01 -26.92
N TYR A 445 -9.55 -13.02 -25.92
CA TYR A 445 -10.53 -11.97 -25.67
C TYR A 445 -10.67 -11.71 -24.19
N SER A 446 -10.55 -10.46 -23.83
CA SER A 446 -10.78 -9.94 -22.48
C SER A 446 -11.37 -8.55 -22.59
N GLN A 447 -11.73 -7.96 -21.47
CA GLN A 447 -12.20 -6.58 -21.41
C GLN A 447 -11.70 -5.89 -20.16
N VAL A 448 -11.49 -4.59 -20.27
CA VAL A 448 -11.36 -3.69 -19.14
C VAL A 448 -12.55 -2.74 -19.13
N TYR A 449 -13.12 -2.52 -17.97
CA TYR A 449 -14.18 -1.56 -17.76
C TYR A 449 -13.60 -0.25 -17.26
N ALA A 450 -14.17 0.88 -17.72
CA ALA A 450 -13.86 2.21 -17.24
C ALA A 450 -15.18 2.91 -16.86
N VAL A 451 -15.29 3.38 -15.62
CA VAL A 451 -16.48 4.04 -15.10
C VAL A 451 -16.08 5.32 -14.38
N ARG A 452 -16.78 6.41 -14.64
CA ARG A 452 -16.61 7.62 -13.84
C ARG A 452 -17.13 7.38 -12.43
N TYR A 453 -16.31 7.66 -11.44
CA TYR A 453 -16.64 7.35 -10.05
C TYR A 453 -17.50 8.43 -9.38
N ALA A 454 -17.51 9.66 -9.92
CA ALA A 454 -18.18 10.80 -9.30
C ALA A 454 -19.56 11.14 -9.89
N ASP A 455 -20.00 10.41 -10.91
CA ASP A 455 -21.29 10.62 -11.58
C ASP A 455 -22.01 9.30 -11.88
N ASP A 456 -23.25 9.36 -12.37
CA ASP A 456 -24.08 8.19 -12.67
C ASP A 456 -23.86 7.60 -14.07
N SER A 457 -22.76 7.98 -14.75
CA SER A 457 -22.45 7.46 -16.09
C SER A 457 -22.28 5.94 -16.07
N LYS A 458 -22.69 5.26 -17.13
CA LYS A 458 -22.51 3.82 -17.26
C LYS A 458 -21.03 3.46 -17.44
N ALA A 459 -20.67 2.25 -17.01
CA ALA A 459 -19.37 1.70 -17.29
C ALA A 459 -19.18 1.47 -18.79
N HIS A 460 -18.05 1.91 -19.32
CA HIS A 460 -17.64 1.63 -20.70
C HIS A 460 -16.84 0.33 -20.72
N GLU A 461 -17.23 -0.57 -21.61
CA GLU A 461 -16.51 -1.80 -21.88
C GLU A 461 -15.51 -1.58 -23.02
N ILE A 462 -14.25 -1.93 -22.78
CA ILE A 462 -13.15 -1.76 -23.71
C ILE A 462 -12.58 -3.14 -24.02
N PRO A 463 -12.75 -3.66 -25.25
CA PRO A 463 -12.27 -4.99 -25.62
C PRO A 463 -10.75 -5.03 -25.74
N LEU A 464 -10.14 -6.11 -25.22
CA LEU A 464 -8.71 -6.37 -25.24
C LEU A 464 -8.42 -7.74 -25.86
N ALA A 465 -7.25 -7.88 -26.49
CA ALA A 465 -6.74 -9.15 -27.00
C ALA A 465 -5.82 -9.87 -25.99
N HIS A 466 -5.80 -9.44 -24.74
CA HIS A 466 -4.95 -9.96 -23.65
C HIS A 466 -5.63 -9.79 -22.30
N GLY A 467 -5.18 -10.51 -21.29
CA GLY A 467 -5.65 -10.35 -19.90
C GLY A 467 -5.33 -8.97 -19.33
N VAL A 468 -6.00 -8.63 -18.22
CA VAL A 468 -5.73 -7.42 -17.46
C VAL A 468 -4.87 -7.80 -16.25
N ASP A 469 -3.54 -7.80 -16.40
CA ASP A 469 -2.62 -8.16 -15.32
C ASP A 469 -2.15 -6.92 -14.54
N ARG A 470 -2.31 -5.73 -15.14
CA ARG A 470 -1.94 -4.43 -14.54
C ARG A 470 -2.71 -3.29 -15.22
N ILE A 471 -3.10 -2.29 -14.43
CA ILE A 471 -3.65 -1.02 -14.90
C ILE A 471 -2.81 0.10 -14.25
N GLU A 472 -2.23 0.99 -15.07
CA GLU A 472 -1.38 2.07 -14.56
C GLU A 472 -1.68 3.41 -15.25
N PRO A 473 -1.45 4.53 -14.56
CA PRO A 473 -1.64 5.84 -15.17
C PRO A 473 -0.52 6.18 -16.19
N LEU A 474 -0.93 6.83 -17.27
CA LEU A 474 -0.08 7.55 -18.22
C LEU A 474 -0.50 9.03 -18.22
N GLY A 475 -0.14 9.78 -17.19
CA GLY A 475 -0.72 11.09 -16.91
C GLY A 475 -2.21 10.98 -16.59
N ALA A 476 -3.07 11.71 -17.29
CA ALA A 476 -4.53 11.66 -17.14
C ALA A 476 -5.18 10.44 -17.84
N ASN A 477 -4.42 9.63 -18.55
CA ASN A 477 -4.86 8.47 -19.30
C ASN A 477 -4.29 7.18 -18.68
N ALA A 478 -4.57 6.01 -19.28
CA ALA A 478 -4.15 4.73 -18.72
C ALA A 478 -3.39 3.85 -19.72
N VAL A 479 -2.58 2.93 -19.18
CA VAL A 479 -2.11 1.75 -19.88
C VAL A 479 -2.62 0.50 -19.18
N VAL A 480 -3.14 -0.42 -19.96
CA VAL A 480 -3.50 -1.77 -19.52
C VAL A 480 -2.43 -2.73 -20.03
N ILE A 481 -1.81 -3.45 -19.10
CA ILE A 481 -0.73 -4.39 -19.39
C ILE A 481 -1.20 -5.79 -19.05
N GLY A 482 -0.92 -6.76 -19.91
CA GLY A 482 -1.27 -8.14 -19.66
C GLY A 482 -0.74 -9.09 -20.71
N SER A 483 -0.84 -10.39 -20.41
CA SER A 483 -0.39 -11.44 -21.31
C SER A 483 -1.57 -12.11 -22.01
N ASP A 484 -1.35 -12.58 -23.24
CA ASP A 484 -2.24 -13.52 -23.94
C ASP A 484 -1.85 -15.00 -23.66
N GLY A 485 -0.87 -15.23 -22.79
CA GLY A 485 -0.29 -16.54 -22.49
C GLY A 485 1.04 -16.81 -23.21
N ARG A 486 1.41 -15.98 -24.19
CA ARG A 486 2.66 -16.04 -24.93
C ARG A 486 3.40 -14.71 -24.94
N ASP A 487 2.69 -13.64 -25.26
CA ASP A 487 3.24 -12.32 -25.52
C ASP A 487 2.76 -11.33 -24.46
N LEU A 488 3.54 -10.30 -24.20
CA LEU A 488 3.21 -9.22 -23.27
C LEU A 488 2.70 -8.01 -24.06
N HIS A 489 1.50 -7.58 -23.72
CA HIS A 489 0.81 -6.49 -24.40
C HIS A 489 0.69 -5.26 -23.51
N PHE A 490 0.78 -4.09 -24.14
CA PHE A 490 0.53 -2.78 -23.55
C PHE A 490 -0.52 -2.08 -24.40
N THR A 491 -1.70 -1.86 -23.85
CA THR A 491 -2.80 -1.17 -24.50
C THR A 491 -3.01 0.19 -23.86
N SER A 492 -2.73 1.27 -24.56
CA SER A 492 -3.00 2.63 -24.06
C SER A 492 -4.47 2.99 -24.28
N VAL A 493 -5.07 3.60 -23.25
CA VAL A 493 -6.47 3.97 -23.22
C VAL A 493 -6.59 5.45 -22.93
N ARG A 494 -7.25 6.18 -23.85
CA ARG A 494 -7.65 7.58 -23.60
C ARG A 494 -8.87 7.62 -22.71
N LEU A 495 -8.79 8.33 -21.62
CA LEU A 495 -9.87 8.56 -20.66
C LEU A 495 -10.54 9.92 -20.92
N ALA A 496 -11.30 9.99 -22.00
CA ALA A 496 -12.12 11.15 -22.39
C ALA A 496 -13.60 10.86 -22.02
N ALA A 497 -14.55 11.66 -22.47
CA ALA A 497 -15.99 11.42 -22.23
C ALA A 497 -16.40 9.99 -22.62
N THR A 498 -15.83 9.45 -23.68
CA THR A 498 -15.93 8.02 -24.04
C THR A 498 -14.52 7.42 -24.09
N PRO A 499 -14.16 6.55 -23.12
CA PRO A 499 -12.88 5.87 -23.10
C PRO A 499 -12.65 5.02 -24.36
N SER A 500 -11.43 5.05 -24.89
CA SER A 500 -11.10 4.32 -26.13
C SER A 500 -9.63 3.93 -26.19
N VAL A 501 -9.37 2.76 -26.82
CA VAL A 501 -8.01 2.32 -27.13
C VAL A 501 -7.38 3.28 -28.15
N GLN A 502 -6.15 3.69 -27.89
CA GLN A 502 -5.38 4.58 -28.76
C GLN A 502 -4.25 3.85 -29.48
N ASP A 503 -3.55 2.97 -28.77
CA ASP A 503 -2.43 2.21 -29.34
C ASP A 503 -2.25 0.86 -28.64
N ARG A 504 -1.56 -0.06 -29.30
CA ARG A 504 -1.19 -1.37 -28.78
C ARG A 504 0.25 -1.69 -29.14
N TYR A 505 1.08 -1.82 -28.12
CA TYR A 505 2.43 -2.35 -28.27
C TYR A 505 2.48 -3.79 -27.76
N THR A 506 3.22 -4.67 -28.47
CA THR A 506 3.38 -6.08 -28.09
C THR A 506 4.86 -6.45 -28.03
N ARG A 507 5.29 -6.96 -26.87
CA ARG A 507 6.59 -7.61 -26.72
C ARG A 507 6.43 -9.12 -26.86
N LEU A 508 6.99 -9.66 -27.93
CA LEU A 508 6.88 -11.09 -28.25
C LEU A 508 7.63 -11.97 -27.24
N ASN A 509 7.07 -13.13 -26.92
CA ASN A 509 7.66 -14.13 -26.03
C ASN A 509 8.12 -13.54 -24.67
N ALA A 510 7.32 -12.66 -24.09
CA ALA A 510 7.62 -12.01 -22.83
C ALA A 510 6.44 -12.04 -21.87
N ALA A 511 6.75 -11.88 -20.58
CA ALA A 511 5.76 -11.66 -19.53
C ALA A 511 6.31 -10.65 -18.52
N GLN A 512 5.45 -10.13 -17.61
CA GLN A 512 5.91 -9.28 -16.53
C GLN A 512 6.88 -10.04 -15.61
N GLY A 513 8.02 -9.43 -15.31
CA GLY A 513 9.01 -9.94 -14.38
C GLY A 513 8.73 -9.53 -12.92
N GLU A 514 7.94 -8.46 -12.74
CA GLU A 514 7.52 -7.97 -11.42
C GLU A 514 6.05 -7.57 -11.46
N THR A 515 5.23 -8.17 -10.61
CA THR A 515 3.79 -7.94 -10.59
C THR A 515 3.33 -6.92 -9.55
N ARG A 516 4.18 -6.54 -8.58
CA ARG A 516 3.86 -5.47 -7.63
C ARG A 516 3.85 -4.10 -8.32
N SER A 517 3.12 -3.14 -7.75
CA SER A 517 2.98 -1.78 -8.28
C SER A 517 4.33 -1.13 -8.60
N HIS A 518 5.31 -1.27 -7.72
CA HIS A 518 6.64 -0.68 -7.87
C HIS A 518 7.50 -1.30 -8.99
N GLY A 519 7.07 -2.40 -9.62
CA GLY A 519 7.68 -2.93 -10.84
C GLY A 519 7.50 -2.02 -12.03
N PHE A 520 6.41 -1.26 -12.06
CA PHE A 520 6.13 -0.28 -13.11
C PHE A 520 6.55 1.12 -12.66
N TYR A 521 7.08 1.90 -13.59
CA TYR A 521 7.27 3.33 -13.39
C TYR A 521 7.00 4.11 -14.67
N TYR A 522 6.23 5.17 -14.56
CA TYR A 522 6.02 6.15 -15.61
C TYR A 522 6.66 7.48 -15.22
N LYS A 523 7.67 7.92 -15.98
CA LYS A 523 8.27 9.25 -15.85
C LYS A 523 7.63 10.18 -16.87
N PRO A 524 6.76 11.10 -16.47
CA PRO A 524 6.24 12.11 -17.41
C PRO A 524 7.33 13.10 -17.82
N ASP A 525 7.38 13.46 -19.10
CA ASP A 525 8.12 14.60 -19.62
C ASP A 525 7.19 15.80 -19.85
N SER A 526 5.92 15.50 -20.14
CA SER A 526 4.82 16.46 -20.30
C SER A 526 3.49 15.74 -20.10
N ASP A 527 2.37 16.46 -20.18
CA ASP A 527 1.02 15.90 -20.04
C ASP A 527 0.74 14.72 -20.98
N ASN A 528 1.38 14.68 -22.15
CA ASN A 528 1.13 13.68 -23.19
C ASN A 528 2.36 12.87 -23.58
N ALA A 529 3.49 13.06 -22.93
CA ALA A 529 4.74 12.36 -23.24
C ALA A 529 5.48 11.92 -21.99
N GLY A 530 6.23 10.83 -22.10
CA GLY A 530 7.04 10.31 -21.00
C GLY A 530 7.65 8.95 -21.32
N PHE A 531 8.27 8.37 -20.30
CA PHE A 531 8.92 7.08 -20.38
C PHE A 531 8.23 6.07 -19.47
N VAL A 532 8.02 4.88 -19.98
CA VAL A 532 7.54 3.72 -19.22
C VAL A 532 8.71 2.77 -18.99
N GLY A 533 8.84 2.26 -17.79
CA GLY A 533 9.77 1.17 -17.45
C GLY A 533 9.02 0.01 -16.78
N LEU A 534 9.33 -1.23 -17.19
CA LEU A 534 8.75 -2.45 -16.61
C LEU A 534 9.75 -3.62 -16.67
N PRO A 535 10.00 -4.32 -15.55
CA PRO A 535 10.72 -5.58 -15.58
C PRO A 535 9.97 -6.66 -16.36
N ILE A 536 10.68 -7.38 -17.22
CA ILE A 536 10.15 -8.46 -18.05
C ILE A 536 10.99 -9.73 -17.91
N VAL A 537 10.36 -10.88 -18.16
CA VAL A 537 11.02 -12.18 -18.32
C VAL A 537 10.72 -12.74 -19.69
N GLY A 538 11.69 -13.38 -20.31
CA GLY A 538 11.54 -14.05 -21.60
C GLY A 538 10.79 -15.38 -21.48
N GLY A 539 10.34 -15.93 -22.63
CA GLY A 539 9.69 -17.23 -22.71
C GLY A 539 8.23 -17.26 -22.29
N GLY A 540 7.55 -16.11 -22.20
CA GLY A 540 6.09 -16.02 -21.94
C GLY A 540 5.62 -16.56 -20.58
N ARG A 541 6.54 -16.92 -19.68
CA ARG A 541 6.24 -17.48 -18.36
C ARG A 541 6.54 -16.47 -17.27
N ALA A 542 5.53 -15.84 -16.74
CA ALA A 542 5.60 -15.05 -15.53
C ALA A 542 5.36 -15.93 -14.28
N GLY A 543 5.60 -15.44 -13.09
CA GLY A 543 5.19 -16.09 -11.85
C GLY A 543 6.34 -16.51 -10.96
N SER A 544 6.46 -17.80 -10.61
CA SER A 544 7.37 -18.29 -9.56
C SER A 544 8.86 -17.88 -9.70
N ARG A 545 9.30 -17.49 -10.86
CA ARG A 545 10.65 -16.96 -11.10
C ARG A 545 10.89 -15.62 -10.41
N GLN A 546 9.88 -14.78 -10.32
CA GLN A 546 9.95 -13.48 -9.66
C GLN A 546 10.45 -13.55 -8.21
N LEU A 547 10.08 -14.58 -7.47
CA LEU A 547 10.47 -14.77 -6.07
C LEU A 547 11.81 -15.50 -5.89
N ARG A 548 12.35 -16.14 -6.93
CA ARG A 548 13.52 -17.01 -6.86
C ARG A 548 14.68 -16.59 -7.77
N GLU A 549 14.34 -16.00 -8.91
CA GLU A 549 15.29 -15.62 -9.96
C GLU A 549 15.15 -14.13 -10.27
N ASN A 550 16.20 -13.51 -10.79
CA ASN A 550 16.14 -12.14 -11.27
C ASN A 550 15.21 -12.04 -12.48
N SER A 551 14.55 -10.91 -12.65
CA SER A 551 13.91 -10.59 -13.92
C SER A 551 14.96 -10.54 -15.01
N ALA A 552 14.64 -11.05 -16.21
CA ALA A 552 15.60 -11.17 -17.29
C ALA A 552 16.05 -9.82 -17.86
N ALA A 553 15.15 -8.82 -17.85
CA ALA A 553 15.41 -7.48 -18.35
C ALA A 553 14.45 -6.45 -17.77
N VAL A 554 14.80 -5.15 -17.94
CA VAL A 554 13.86 -4.04 -17.77
C VAL A 554 13.62 -3.42 -19.14
N LEU A 555 12.37 -3.49 -19.61
CA LEU A 555 11.90 -2.90 -20.86
C LEU A 555 11.59 -1.41 -20.66
N PHE A 556 11.99 -0.59 -21.63
CA PHE A 556 11.66 0.84 -21.66
C PHE A 556 10.89 1.19 -22.94
N LEU A 557 9.79 1.91 -22.76
CA LEU A 557 8.97 2.42 -23.86
C LEU A 557 8.90 3.95 -23.80
N ARG A 558 8.77 4.58 -24.95
CA ARG A 558 8.40 5.98 -25.10
C ARG A 558 6.89 6.10 -25.27
N ASN A 559 6.26 6.90 -24.46
CA ASN A 559 4.90 7.36 -24.67
C ASN A 559 4.93 8.71 -25.38
N GLN A 560 4.24 8.85 -26.52
CA GLN A 560 3.99 10.13 -27.18
C GLN A 560 2.52 10.17 -27.58
N SER A 561 1.72 10.98 -26.90
CA SER A 561 0.27 11.11 -27.14
C SER A 561 -0.46 9.77 -27.15
N LEU A 562 -0.11 8.90 -26.20
CA LEU A 562 -0.60 7.54 -26.01
C LEU A 562 -0.09 6.51 -27.03
N ARG A 563 0.78 6.89 -27.96
CA ARG A 563 1.50 5.95 -28.81
C ARG A 563 2.72 5.43 -28.06
N LEU A 564 2.83 4.11 -27.94
CA LEU A 564 3.91 3.43 -27.25
C LEU A 564 4.93 2.88 -28.26
N THR A 565 6.19 3.33 -28.13
CA THR A 565 7.30 2.89 -29.00
C THR A 565 8.40 2.30 -28.12
N GLU A 566 8.91 1.12 -28.49
CA GLU A 566 10.04 0.51 -27.79
C GLU A 566 11.31 1.35 -27.97
N LEU A 567 11.97 1.63 -26.85
CA LEU A 567 13.30 2.22 -26.81
C LEU A 567 14.39 1.17 -26.72
N GLY A 568 14.09 0.05 -26.07
CA GLY A 568 15.00 -1.07 -25.83
C GLY A 568 14.81 -1.68 -24.44
N ALA A 569 15.65 -2.64 -24.12
CA ALA A 569 15.69 -3.26 -22.80
C ALA A 569 17.14 -3.27 -22.27
N LEU A 570 17.26 -3.16 -20.94
CA LEU A 570 18.52 -3.40 -20.24
C LEU A 570 18.47 -4.81 -19.65
N ASP A 571 19.38 -5.66 -20.08
CA ASP A 571 19.37 -7.08 -19.72
C ASP A 571 20.20 -7.36 -18.46
N SER A 572 19.74 -8.31 -17.64
CA SER A 572 20.55 -8.86 -16.55
C SER A 572 21.62 -9.80 -17.10
N ARG A 573 22.81 -9.78 -16.48
CA ARG A 573 23.79 -10.83 -16.71
C ARG A 573 23.50 -12.03 -15.81
N PRO A 574 23.70 -13.27 -16.29
CA PRO A 574 23.61 -14.43 -15.41
C PRO A 574 24.64 -14.27 -14.28
N GLU A 575 24.15 -14.13 -13.06
CA GLU A 575 25.03 -14.26 -11.90
C GLU A 575 25.56 -15.69 -11.89
N ALA A 576 26.87 -15.88 -11.94
CA ALA A 576 27.44 -17.13 -11.53
C ALA A 576 26.91 -17.44 -10.13
N ASN A 577 26.39 -18.65 -9.88
CA ASN A 577 25.73 -19.12 -8.65
C ASN A 577 26.54 -18.78 -7.38
N ALA A 578 26.68 -17.53 -7.08
CA ALA A 578 27.45 -17.04 -5.97
C ALA A 578 26.55 -17.16 -4.74
N ASN A 579 26.97 -18.00 -3.80
CA ASN A 579 26.48 -17.92 -2.44
C ASN A 579 26.74 -16.48 -1.95
N ASP A 580 25.69 -15.66 -1.90
CA ASP A 580 25.78 -14.26 -1.47
C ASP A 580 25.95 -14.13 0.06
N GLY A 581 26.06 -15.25 0.79
CA GLY A 581 26.20 -15.29 2.24
C GLY A 581 24.97 -14.70 2.95
N CYS A 582 23.80 -14.81 2.38
CA CYS A 582 22.55 -14.36 2.98
C CYS A 582 22.34 -15.01 4.36
N ARG A 583 21.94 -14.20 5.36
CA ARG A 583 21.76 -14.62 6.77
C ARG A 583 20.32 -14.49 7.25
N ALA A 584 19.52 -13.64 6.61
CA ALA A 584 18.08 -13.49 6.84
C ALA A 584 17.27 -14.33 5.84
N SER A 585 16.01 -14.02 5.58
CA SER A 585 15.28 -14.63 4.46
C SER A 585 16.02 -14.37 3.14
N CYS A 586 16.32 -15.43 2.41
CA CYS A 586 17.02 -15.36 1.13
C CYS A 586 16.08 -15.35 -0.08
N VAL A 587 14.83 -15.00 0.14
CA VAL A 587 13.80 -14.85 -0.89
C VAL A 587 13.57 -13.36 -1.15
N ASP A 588 13.55 -12.96 -2.40
CA ASP A 588 13.22 -11.58 -2.80
C ASP A 588 11.68 -11.40 -2.79
N TRP A 589 11.07 -11.36 -1.60
CA TRP A 589 9.60 -11.32 -1.41
C TRP A 589 8.93 -10.13 -2.07
N TYR A 590 9.62 -9.00 -2.15
CA TYR A 590 9.14 -7.75 -2.76
C TYR A 590 9.77 -7.50 -4.14
N GLY A 591 10.27 -8.58 -4.78
CA GLY A 591 10.96 -8.52 -6.07
C GLY A 591 12.41 -8.04 -5.94
N ASN A 592 13.10 -7.96 -7.09
CA ASN A 592 14.52 -7.61 -7.15
C ASN A 592 14.89 -6.75 -8.36
N SER A 593 13.88 -6.25 -9.08
CA SER A 593 14.09 -5.48 -10.31
C SER A 593 13.20 -4.25 -10.35
N ARG A 594 13.79 -3.11 -10.74
CA ARG A 594 13.08 -1.83 -10.86
C ARG A 594 13.62 -1.00 -12.02
N PRO A 595 12.76 -0.35 -12.82
CA PRO A 595 13.15 0.78 -13.64
C PRO A 595 13.39 1.99 -12.73
N ILE A 596 14.44 2.75 -12.98
CA ILE A 596 14.82 3.91 -12.16
C ILE A 596 15.18 5.07 -13.09
N PHE A 597 14.60 6.23 -12.80
CA PHE A 597 14.89 7.48 -13.51
C PHE A 597 15.38 8.53 -12.51
N VAL A 598 16.62 8.96 -12.66
CA VAL A 598 17.27 9.93 -11.77
C VAL A 598 18.09 10.90 -12.61
N ASN A 599 17.94 12.21 -12.39
CA ASN A 599 18.76 13.25 -13.03
C ASN A 599 18.85 13.11 -14.57
N ASN A 600 17.72 12.80 -15.24
CA ASN A 600 17.64 12.50 -16.67
C ASN A 600 18.43 11.28 -17.16
N ARG A 601 18.95 10.48 -16.24
CA ARG A 601 19.56 9.18 -16.51
C ARG A 601 18.55 8.06 -16.30
N VAL A 602 18.74 6.98 -17.03
CA VAL A 602 17.88 5.79 -17.02
C VAL A 602 18.67 4.62 -16.48
N PHE A 603 18.15 3.97 -15.45
CA PHE A 603 18.80 2.81 -14.83
C PHE A 603 17.82 1.64 -14.72
N ALA A 604 18.36 0.44 -14.67
CA ALA A 604 17.68 -0.77 -14.28
C ALA A 604 18.38 -1.39 -13.05
N LEU A 605 17.63 -1.55 -11.96
CA LEU A 605 18.02 -2.42 -10.86
C LEU A 605 17.66 -3.85 -11.24
N MET A 606 18.59 -4.78 -11.21
CA MET A 606 18.39 -6.22 -11.48
C MET A 606 19.25 -7.06 -10.54
N GLY A 607 18.64 -7.54 -9.45
CA GLY A 607 19.36 -8.33 -8.47
C GLY A 607 20.46 -7.53 -7.74
N TYR A 608 21.70 -7.83 -8.01
CA TYR A 608 22.89 -7.15 -7.48
C TYR A 608 23.56 -6.22 -8.50
N GLU A 609 22.85 -5.85 -9.55
CA GLU A 609 23.36 -4.96 -10.59
C GLU A 609 22.52 -3.69 -10.73
N ILE A 610 23.21 -2.58 -10.98
CA ILE A 610 22.62 -1.39 -11.58
C ILE A 610 23.21 -1.25 -12.98
N VAL A 611 22.35 -1.19 -13.98
CA VAL A 611 22.70 -0.99 -15.38
C VAL A 611 22.19 0.37 -15.82
N GLU A 612 23.08 1.20 -16.35
CA GLU A 612 22.72 2.49 -16.95
C GLU A 612 22.49 2.34 -18.44
N GLY A 613 21.40 2.93 -18.92
CA GLY A 613 21.08 3.10 -20.32
C GLY A 613 21.13 4.57 -20.74
N ARG A 614 21.66 4.82 -21.92
CA ARG A 614 21.65 6.15 -22.55
C ARG A 614 20.78 6.13 -23.80
N LEU A 615 19.92 7.12 -23.91
CA LEU A 615 19.11 7.33 -25.11
C LEU A 615 19.94 7.97 -26.21
N SER A 616 19.96 7.33 -27.38
CA SER A 616 20.51 7.88 -28.63
C SER A 616 19.40 7.85 -29.67
N GLY A 617 18.79 9.00 -29.95
CA GLY A 617 17.55 9.05 -30.73
C GLY A 617 16.42 8.28 -30.04
N ASN A 618 15.89 7.25 -30.70
CA ASN A 618 14.83 6.39 -30.20
C ASN A 618 15.34 5.02 -29.72
N GLN A 619 16.62 4.89 -29.43
CA GLN A 619 17.21 3.63 -28.94
C GLN A 619 17.88 3.84 -27.59
N LEU A 620 17.65 2.91 -26.66
CA LEU A 620 18.31 2.84 -25.38
C LEU A 620 19.44 1.80 -25.48
N ALA A 621 20.67 2.22 -25.24
CA ALA A 621 21.84 1.32 -25.20
C ALA A 621 22.48 1.35 -23.82
N GLU A 622 22.92 0.18 -23.34
CA GLU A 622 23.74 0.08 -22.12
C GLU A 622 25.04 0.88 -22.30
N VAL A 623 25.36 1.72 -21.33
CA VAL A 623 26.60 2.52 -21.32
C VAL A 623 27.49 2.19 -20.13
N GLN A 624 26.89 1.81 -19.02
CA GLN A 624 27.62 1.46 -17.81
C GLN A 624 26.85 0.42 -16.99
N ARG A 625 27.59 -0.40 -16.27
CA ARG A 625 27.05 -1.42 -15.36
C ARG A 625 27.93 -1.52 -14.13
N VAL A 626 27.33 -1.65 -12.97
CA VAL A 626 28.03 -1.93 -11.73
C VAL A 626 27.36 -3.07 -10.98
N SER A 627 28.17 -3.99 -10.48
CA SER A 627 27.73 -4.98 -9.50
C SER A 627 28.07 -4.49 -8.09
N PHE A 628 27.09 -4.59 -7.19
CA PHE A 628 27.25 -4.33 -5.77
C PHE A 628 27.12 -5.63 -4.94
N SER A 629 27.31 -6.78 -5.58
CA SER A 629 27.32 -8.08 -4.91
C SER A 629 28.29 -8.09 -3.73
N PRO A 630 27.93 -8.70 -2.59
CA PRO A 630 28.82 -8.80 -1.42
C PRO A 630 30.19 -9.41 -1.72
N VAL A 631 30.25 -10.33 -2.66
CA VAL A 631 31.50 -10.97 -3.10
C VAL A 631 32.42 -9.97 -3.82
N THR A 632 31.86 -9.13 -4.68
CA THR A 632 32.62 -8.12 -5.44
C THR A 632 33.17 -7.02 -4.53
N VAL A 633 32.37 -6.56 -3.56
CA VAL A 633 32.77 -5.51 -2.60
C VAL A 633 33.86 -6.02 -1.64
N SER A 634 33.87 -7.31 -1.29
CA SER A 634 34.89 -7.92 -0.45
C SER A 634 36.26 -8.05 -1.15
N LEU A 635 36.26 -8.16 -2.47
CA LEU A 635 37.52 -8.24 -3.27
C LEU A 635 38.12 -6.84 -3.55
N ALA A 636 37.37 -5.78 -3.37
CA ALA A 636 37.80 -4.39 -3.60
C ALA A 636 38.32 -3.68 -2.33
N ARG A 637 38.31 -4.36 -1.18
CA ARG A 637 38.92 -3.94 0.10
C ARG A 637 40.20 -4.67 0.37
#